data_69db70ec7e680f6aa707e6bd503b7755
#
_entry.id   69db70ec7e680f6aa707e6bd503b7755
#
_cell.length_a   1.000
_cell.length_b   1.000
_cell.length_c   1.000
_cell.angle_alpha   90.00
_cell.angle_beta   90.00
_cell.angle_gamma   90.00
#
_symmetry.space_group_name_H-M   'P 1'
#
loop_
_entity.id
_entity.type
_entity.pdbx_description
1 polymer ?
#
loop_
_entity_poly.entity_id
_entity_poly.type
_entity_poly.pdbx_seq_one_letter_code
_entity_poly.pdbx_strand_id
1 'polypeptide(L)'
;MSPKTLTGAELDLNDTPARDAELFLVDGNNLAYRAFFALPEELATSEGFPTGALLGFANMLFKLLGDYRPKGVAVAWDTRPVHRAREAQEADVVYKEGRKPMPDLLREQFPHFRPIVEAFGYRNLEFEGWEADDVIATLATRADAAGVKTCVVSTDRDAFQLVSDNVTLMMTPRGVSDVQVYTPERVEARYGITPAQIPDFMGLKGDTSDNIPGVPGIGDKTAGQLIAQYGSLEEVLAHADEMSPARKKNLIEFADQARTSKSLATMRRDLDIDCDPAELVLAPPDRAELRETFRRFEFRALLGRVDELDEAVPARERISAGTAITWREGEPPSAGGIAADEGRIAVASGDEVVVAARPMYLDGDYVAHDSKALQVDARDDTMILAYLIDPGRSEYLLDDLAAEYDVEAVPEPEAEEETAELVRHAAVTARLRDPLLERVRERGEEPLYRDVEMPLVRVLADMEKTGVKIDTYRMGEITARLADRVEELEERTYELAGEQFVIGSPQQLGRILFDKLGLTPGRKGKTGYSTDTKVLRSIRGDHAIVPVIEEWRELSKLLNTYLQPLPSMIGEDGRLHTTFNQTVAATGRLSTSNPNLQSIPIRTDLGKEIRSAFVAEQGARLISADYSQIELRILAHVSGEPKLREAFERGEDIHTATAAEVLGVDPAKLTSGERSIAKMINFGIVYGISAYGLSDNLEIPKEQAQQYIDAYLAR
;
A
#
# COMPACT_ATOMS: atom_id res chain seq x y z
N MET A 1 26.01 12.48 13.07
CA MET A 1 26.83 13.67 12.73
C MET A 1 26.70 13.89 11.27
N SER A 2 26.37 15.11 10.83
CA SER A 2 26.34 15.45 9.41
C SER A 2 27.69 15.12 8.77
N PRO A 3 27.72 14.58 7.54
CA PRO A 3 28.97 14.32 6.83
C PRO A 3 29.72 15.65 6.64
N LYS A 4 31.03 15.57 6.80
CA LYS A 4 31.90 16.75 6.72
C LYS A 4 32.86 16.64 5.55
N THR A 5 33.20 17.76 4.97
CA THR A 5 34.32 17.88 4.01
C THR A 5 35.62 17.49 4.63
N LEU A 6 36.65 17.24 3.84
CA LEU A 6 38.05 17.05 4.35
C LEU A 6 38.55 18.24 5.20
N THR A 7 37.98 19.42 5.01
CA THR A 7 38.28 20.65 5.75
C THR A 7 37.42 20.84 7.00
N GLY A 8 36.41 19.96 7.21
CA GLY A 8 35.54 19.96 8.40
C GLY A 8 34.23 20.76 8.27
N ALA A 9 33.95 21.35 7.12
CA ALA A 9 32.64 22.01 6.83
C ALA A 9 31.53 20.99 6.72
N GLU A 10 30.29 21.34 7.12
CA GLU A 10 29.11 20.48 6.93
C GLU A 10 28.72 20.47 5.45
N LEU A 11 28.29 19.28 4.96
CA LEU A 11 27.78 19.09 3.61
C LEU A 11 26.25 19.03 3.65
N ASP A 12 25.60 19.79 2.77
CA ASP A 12 24.17 19.63 2.49
C ASP A 12 23.99 18.49 1.47
N LEU A 13 23.50 17.36 1.97
CA LEU A 13 23.26 16.14 1.19
C LEU A 13 21.76 15.82 1.07
N ASN A 14 20.92 16.86 0.90
CA ASN A 14 19.49 16.67 0.68
C ASN A 14 19.21 15.76 -0.54
N ASP A 15 17.97 15.26 -0.61
CA ASP A 15 17.53 14.28 -1.61
C ASP A 15 17.10 14.89 -2.95
N THR A 16 17.12 16.22 -3.09
CA THR A 16 16.68 16.93 -4.31
C THR A 16 17.25 16.33 -5.60
N PRO A 17 18.56 15.99 -5.70
CA PRO A 17 19.10 15.44 -6.95
C PRO A 17 18.55 14.06 -7.33
N ALA A 18 18.01 13.29 -6.40
CA ALA A 18 17.43 11.99 -6.68
C ALA A 18 15.97 12.06 -7.12
N ARG A 19 15.31 13.22 -6.98
CA ARG A 19 13.89 13.39 -7.32
C ARG A 19 13.61 13.38 -8.82
N ASP A 20 14.64 13.70 -9.63
CA ASP A 20 14.56 13.66 -11.08
C ASP A 20 15.04 12.33 -11.67
N ALA A 21 15.39 11.34 -10.83
CA ALA A 21 15.84 10.04 -11.30
C ALA A 21 14.67 9.21 -11.83
N GLU A 22 14.86 8.70 -13.06
CA GLU A 22 13.88 7.83 -13.72
C GLU A 22 14.06 6.37 -13.34
N LEU A 23 15.31 5.95 -13.11
CA LEU A 23 15.69 4.58 -12.76
C LEU A 23 16.36 4.53 -11.39
N PHE A 24 15.94 3.60 -10.54
CA PHE A 24 16.60 3.28 -9.29
C PHE A 24 17.23 1.90 -9.34
N LEU A 25 18.53 1.83 -9.10
CA LEU A 25 19.29 0.58 -8.98
C LEU A 25 19.65 0.37 -7.51
N VAL A 26 19.08 -0.65 -6.90
CA VAL A 26 19.14 -0.87 -5.46
C VAL A 26 20.01 -2.08 -5.14
N ASP A 27 20.96 -1.90 -4.23
CA ASP A 27 21.71 -3.00 -3.63
C ASP A 27 20.84 -3.71 -2.58
N GLY A 28 20.31 -4.87 -2.95
CA GLY A 28 19.36 -5.63 -2.15
C GLY A 28 19.98 -6.18 -0.87
N ASN A 29 21.22 -6.67 -0.93
CA ASN A 29 21.93 -7.20 0.24
C ASN A 29 22.21 -6.08 1.24
N ASN A 30 22.74 -4.95 0.78
CA ASN A 30 23.02 -3.79 1.61
C ASN A 30 21.74 -3.27 2.28
N LEU A 31 20.64 -3.18 1.52
CA LEU A 31 19.35 -2.72 2.02
C LEU A 31 18.78 -3.67 3.08
N ALA A 32 18.86 -5.00 2.86
CA ALA A 32 18.40 -6.02 3.81
C ALA A 32 19.17 -5.98 5.14
N TYR A 33 20.51 -5.87 5.08
CA TYR A 33 21.33 -5.69 6.27
C TYR A 33 21.01 -4.39 7.01
N ARG A 34 20.79 -3.30 6.28
CA ARG A 34 20.42 -2.01 6.88
C ARG A 34 19.06 -2.07 7.56
N ALA A 35 18.09 -2.72 6.93
CA ALA A 35 16.78 -2.93 7.53
C ALA A 35 16.86 -3.75 8.81
N PHE A 36 17.69 -4.79 8.83
CA PHE A 36 17.93 -5.63 10.00
C PHE A 36 18.48 -4.85 11.19
N PHE A 37 19.53 -4.04 10.98
CA PHE A 37 20.14 -3.27 12.06
C PHE A 37 19.41 -1.97 12.44
N ALA A 38 18.39 -1.57 11.66
CA ALA A 38 17.61 -0.36 11.94
C ALA A 38 16.44 -0.59 12.89
N LEU A 39 16.00 -1.82 13.07
CA LEU A 39 14.82 -2.18 13.87
C LEU A 39 15.21 -3.15 15.00
N PRO A 40 14.42 -3.21 16.08
CA PRO A 40 14.67 -4.14 17.20
C PRO A 40 14.69 -5.61 16.74
N GLU A 41 15.64 -6.40 17.25
CA GLU A 41 15.75 -7.83 16.92
C GLU A 41 14.58 -8.67 17.47
N GLU A 42 13.84 -8.15 18.45
CA GLU A 42 12.69 -8.81 19.08
C GLU A 42 11.42 -8.76 18.22
N LEU A 43 11.45 -8.05 17.08
CA LEU A 43 10.30 -8.01 16.17
C LEU A 43 10.10 -9.37 15.51
N ALA A 44 8.99 -10.01 15.85
CA ALA A 44 8.60 -11.32 15.32
C ALA A 44 7.08 -11.40 15.16
N THR A 45 6.62 -12.38 14.36
CA THR A 45 5.20 -12.77 14.32
C THR A 45 4.75 -13.38 15.65
N SER A 46 3.45 -13.54 15.83
CA SER A 46 2.88 -14.26 16.98
C SER A 46 3.39 -15.70 17.12
N GLU A 47 3.87 -16.31 16.04
CA GLU A 47 4.47 -17.65 16.01
C GLU A 47 5.99 -17.64 16.24
N GLY A 48 6.60 -16.46 16.41
CA GLY A 48 8.01 -16.30 16.72
C GLY A 48 8.94 -16.18 15.51
N PHE A 49 8.41 -16.07 14.28
CA PHE A 49 9.23 -15.84 13.09
C PHE A 49 9.78 -14.39 13.09
N PRO A 50 11.11 -14.17 12.95
CA PRO A 50 11.69 -12.83 12.96
C PRO A 50 11.25 -12.02 11.74
N THR A 51 10.85 -10.76 11.93
CA THR A 51 10.24 -9.93 10.87
C THR A 51 10.87 -8.55 10.71
N GLY A 52 11.77 -8.15 11.60
CA GLY A 52 12.30 -6.78 11.63
C GLY A 52 12.95 -6.34 10.31
N ALA A 53 13.78 -7.22 9.70
CA ALA A 53 14.42 -6.89 8.44
C ALA A 53 13.44 -6.76 7.26
N LEU A 54 12.45 -7.67 7.16
CA LEU A 54 11.42 -7.61 6.13
C LEU A 54 10.56 -6.36 6.26
N LEU A 55 10.17 -5.99 7.49
CA LEU A 55 9.40 -4.78 7.76
C LEU A 55 10.17 -3.51 7.37
N GLY A 56 11.44 -3.43 7.75
CA GLY A 56 12.31 -2.30 7.40
C GLY A 56 12.51 -2.18 5.90
N PHE A 57 12.76 -3.30 5.24
CA PHE A 57 12.95 -3.38 3.79
C PHE A 57 11.69 -2.95 3.02
N ALA A 58 10.52 -3.50 3.35
CA ALA A 58 9.25 -3.12 2.73
C ALA A 58 8.95 -1.61 2.91
N ASN A 59 9.22 -1.05 4.10
CA ASN A 59 9.08 0.39 4.32
C ASN A 59 10.00 1.23 3.41
N MET A 60 11.21 0.74 3.11
CA MET A 60 12.12 1.43 2.19
C MET A 60 11.62 1.38 0.75
N LEU A 61 11.05 0.25 0.31
CA LEU A 61 10.43 0.12 -1.01
C LEU A 61 9.21 1.05 -1.16
N PHE A 62 8.33 1.10 -0.16
CA PHE A 62 7.22 2.08 -0.14
C PHE A 62 7.72 3.52 -0.26
N LYS A 63 8.81 3.84 0.45
CA LYS A 63 9.38 5.19 0.40
C LYS A 63 9.94 5.52 -0.97
N LEU A 64 10.60 4.59 -1.64
CA LEU A 64 11.11 4.78 -2.99
C LEU A 64 9.97 5.11 -3.97
N LEU A 65 8.87 4.37 -3.94
CA LEU A 65 7.72 4.66 -4.79
C LEU A 65 7.04 5.98 -4.44
N GLY A 66 6.75 6.20 -3.17
CA GLY A 66 5.97 7.37 -2.72
C GLY A 66 6.71 8.70 -2.88
N ASP A 67 8.01 8.75 -2.52
CA ASP A 67 8.76 10.00 -2.49
C ASP A 67 9.38 10.37 -3.86
N TYR A 68 9.76 9.37 -4.68
CA TYR A 68 10.53 9.59 -5.91
C TYR A 68 9.77 9.25 -7.19
N ARG A 69 8.72 8.42 -7.14
CA ARG A 69 7.88 8.03 -8.29
C ARG A 69 8.70 7.64 -9.53
N PRO A 70 9.63 6.67 -9.40
CA PRO A 70 10.52 6.29 -10.48
C PRO A 70 9.76 5.61 -11.64
N LYS A 71 10.32 5.69 -12.87
CA LYS A 71 9.81 4.92 -14.01
C LYS A 71 10.24 3.46 -13.94
N GLY A 72 11.38 3.18 -13.31
CA GLY A 72 11.92 1.84 -13.16
C GLY A 72 12.65 1.63 -11.84
N VAL A 73 12.55 0.43 -11.28
CA VAL A 73 13.32 0.00 -10.11
C VAL A 73 13.82 -1.42 -10.31
N ALA A 74 15.10 -1.64 -10.08
CA ALA A 74 15.69 -2.96 -10.04
C ALA A 74 16.51 -3.14 -8.76
N VAL A 75 16.38 -4.32 -8.16
CA VAL A 75 17.12 -4.72 -6.96
C VAL A 75 18.11 -5.80 -7.31
N ALA A 76 19.39 -5.48 -7.21
CA ALA A 76 20.48 -6.44 -7.46
C ALA A 76 20.84 -7.19 -6.19
N TRP A 77 21.11 -8.50 -6.34
CA TRP A 77 21.45 -9.38 -5.25
C TRP A 77 22.80 -10.04 -5.48
N ASP A 78 23.57 -10.19 -4.41
CA ASP A 78 24.82 -10.91 -4.46
C ASP A 78 24.60 -12.39 -4.80
N THR A 79 25.40 -12.87 -5.73
CA THR A 79 25.64 -14.30 -5.92
C THR A 79 27.01 -14.66 -5.32
N ARG A 80 27.40 -15.93 -5.40
CA ARG A 80 28.72 -16.32 -4.94
C ARG A 80 29.82 -15.63 -5.79
N PRO A 81 30.68 -14.76 -5.22
CA PRO A 81 31.61 -13.92 -5.99
C PRO A 81 32.81 -14.72 -6.52
N VAL A 82 32.59 -15.53 -7.54
CA VAL A 82 33.62 -16.42 -8.09
C VAL A 82 34.76 -15.63 -8.77
N HIS A 83 34.39 -14.54 -9.47
CA HIS A 83 35.37 -13.75 -10.24
C HIS A 83 36.28 -12.93 -9.36
N ARG A 84 35.76 -12.14 -8.42
CA ARG A 84 36.55 -11.34 -7.49
C ARG A 84 37.36 -12.19 -6.52
N ALA A 85 36.80 -13.31 -6.04
CA ALA A 85 37.54 -14.24 -5.19
C ALA A 85 38.75 -14.84 -5.90
N ARG A 86 38.67 -15.13 -7.22
CA ARG A 86 39.79 -15.60 -8.02
C ARG A 86 40.84 -14.50 -8.20
N GLU A 87 40.45 -13.29 -8.57
CA GLU A 87 41.34 -12.13 -8.72
C GLU A 87 42.11 -11.83 -7.42
N ALA A 88 41.42 -11.84 -6.28
CA ALA A 88 42.04 -11.67 -4.97
C ALA A 88 43.02 -12.81 -4.63
N GLN A 89 42.66 -14.05 -4.94
CA GLN A 89 43.53 -15.22 -4.72
C GLN A 89 44.78 -15.16 -5.59
N GLU A 90 44.70 -14.73 -6.83
CA GLU A 90 45.84 -14.52 -7.73
C GLU A 90 46.79 -13.45 -7.21
N ALA A 91 46.27 -12.46 -6.46
CA ALA A 91 47.02 -11.39 -5.83
C ALA A 91 47.44 -11.68 -4.39
N ASP A 92 47.27 -12.91 -3.89
CA ASP A 92 47.55 -13.36 -2.54
C ASP A 92 46.84 -12.53 -1.43
N VAL A 93 45.62 -12.05 -1.75
CA VAL A 93 44.75 -11.33 -0.83
C VAL A 93 43.58 -12.24 -0.44
N VAL A 94 43.33 -12.35 0.86
CA VAL A 94 42.15 -13.08 1.35
C VAL A 94 40.97 -12.11 1.40
N TYR A 95 40.24 -12.03 0.30
CA TYR A 95 39.14 -11.11 0.09
C TYR A 95 37.97 -11.39 1.04
N LYS A 96 37.45 -10.35 1.69
CA LYS A 96 36.36 -10.43 2.67
C LYS A 96 36.61 -11.36 3.87
N GLU A 97 37.89 -11.65 4.20
CA GLU A 97 38.26 -12.39 5.41
C GLU A 97 37.82 -11.60 6.67
N GLY A 98 37.27 -12.33 7.64
CA GLY A 98 36.82 -11.73 8.92
C GLY A 98 35.41 -11.08 8.85
N ARG A 99 34.73 -11.07 7.72
CA ARG A 99 33.31 -10.73 7.72
C ARG A 99 32.55 -11.70 8.62
N LYS A 100 31.77 -11.13 9.55
CA LYS A 100 30.89 -11.97 10.39
C LYS A 100 29.86 -12.68 9.50
N PRO A 101 29.55 -13.95 9.78
CA PRO A 101 28.49 -14.64 9.06
C PRO A 101 27.16 -13.88 9.21
N MET A 102 26.29 -14.04 8.25
CA MET A 102 24.94 -13.46 8.28
C MET A 102 24.25 -13.86 9.60
N PRO A 103 23.70 -12.91 10.38
CA PRO A 103 22.95 -13.22 11.59
C PRO A 103 21.85 -14.26 11.32
N ASP A 104 21.64 -15.20 12.22
CA ASP A 104 20.68 -16.28 12.01
C ASP A 104 19.26 -15.73 11.80
N LEU A 105 18.85 -14.74 12.59
CA LEU A 105 17.55 -14.07 12.43
C LEU A 105 17.38 -13.35 11.07
N LEU A 106 18.46 -12.86 10.46
CA LEU A 106 18.39 -12.30 9.10
C LEU A 106 18.35 -13.41 8.06
N ARG A 107 19.09 -14.51 8.30
CA ARG A 107 19.14 -15.66 7.38
C ARG A 107 17.78 -16.31 7.20
N GLU A 108 16.97 -16.40 8.27
CA GLU A 108 15.60 -16.90 8.21
C GLU A 108 14.69 -16.01 7.35
N GLN A 109 14.89 -14.69 7.39
CA GLN A 109 14.12 -13.73 6.62
C GLN A 109 14.55 -13.63 5.13
N PHE A 110 15.79 -14.03 4.82
CA PHE A 110 16.42 -13.77 3.52
C PHE A 110 15.66 -14.29 2.30
N PRO A 111 15.04 -15.51 2.34
CA PRO A 111 14.26 -16.03 1.21
C PRO A 111 13.02 -15.19 0.85
N HIS A 112 12.55 -14.34 1.74
CA HIS A 112 11.30 -13.58 1.59
C HIS A 112 11.48 -12.18 0.99
N PHE A 113 12.71 -11.69 0.83
CA PHE A 113 12.94 -10.36 0.25
C PHE A 113 12.58 -10.29 -1.24
N ARG A 114 12.98 -11.29 -2.02
CA ARG A 114 12.74 -11.31 -3.48
C ARG A 114 11.27 -11.34 -3.84
N PRO A 115 10.43 -12.19 -3.23
CA PRO A 115 8.98 -12.14 -3.45
C PRO A 115 8.38 -10.78 -3.12
N ILE A 116 8.83 -10.11 -2.07
CA ILE A 116 8.38 -8.76 -1.73
C ILE A 116 8.77 -7.77 -2.83
N VAL A 117 10.00 -7.82 -3.34
CA VAL A 117 10.46 -6.97 -4.44
C VAL A 117 9.59 -7.14 -5.68
N GLU A 118 9.29 -8.39 -6.06
CA GLU A 118 8.43 -8.72 -7.20
C GLU A 118 7.00 -8.23 -6.99
N ALA A 119 6.46 -8.41 -5.79
CA ALA A 119 5.12 -7.94 -5.45
C ALA A 119 4.98 -6.41 -5.48
N PHE A 120 6.08 -5.65 -5.29
CA PHE A 120 6.12 -4.21 -5.53
C PHE A 120 6.19 -3.81 -7.02
N GLY A 121 6.27 -4.77 -7.93
CA GLY A 121 6.48 -4.54 -9.35
C GLY A 121 7.93 -4.23 -9.73
N TYR A 122 8.89 -4.45 -8.81
CA TYR A 122 10.31 -4.24 -9.03
C TYR A 122 10.96 -5.49 -9.60
N ARG A 123 12.05 -5.32 -10.33
CA ARG A 123 12.79 -6.43 -10.93
C ARG A 123 13.93 -6.88 -10.03
N ASN A 124 13.99 -8.18 -9.70
CA ASN A 124 15.14 -8.80 -9.08
C ASN A 124 16.21 -9.11 -10.14
N LEU A 125 17.48 -8.79 -9.83
CA LEU A 125 18.63 -9.04 -10.70
C LEU A 125 19.65 -9.90 -9.97
N GLU A 126 19.94 -11.07 -10.53
CA GLU A 126 20.96 -12.01 -10.05
C GLU A 126 21.76 -12.56 -11.22
N PHE A 127 23.07 -12.44 -11.17
CA PHE A 127 23.96 -12.94 -12.19
C PHE A 127 25.05 -13.81 -11.56
N GLU A 128 25.05 -15.10 -11.89
CA GLU A 128 25.93 -16.08 -11.24
C GLU A 128 27.42 -15.70 -11.38
N GLY A 129 28.13 -15.72 -10.26
CA GLY A 129 29.56 -15.40 -10.20
C GLY A 129 29.87 -13.92 -9.97
N TRP A 130 28.86 -13.03 -9.98
CA TRP A 130 29.02 -11.58 -9.80
C TRP A 130 28.37 -11.08 -8.52
N GLU A 131 28.92 -9.99 -7.99
CA GLU A 131 28.33 -9.26 -6.87
C GLU A 131 27.30 -8.23 -7.36
N ALA A 132 26.34 -7.85 -6.51
CA ALA A 132 25.33 -6.84 -6.81
C ALA A 132 25.97 -5.53 -7.28
N ASP A 133 27.09 -5.13 -6.68
CA ASP A 133 27.82 -3.90 -7.00
C ASP A 133 28.30 -3.86 -8.47
N ASP A 134 28.79 -5.00 -9.01
CA ASP A 134 29.26 -5.10 -10.40
C ASP A 134 28.08 -5.04 -11.39
N VAL A 135 26.96 -5.66 -11.03
CA VAL A 135 25.71 -5.60 -11.80
C VAL A 135 25.19 -4.16 -11.85
N ILE A 136 25.10 -3.52 -10.69
CA ILE A 136 24.68 -2.11 -10.57
C ILE A 136 25.61 -1.19 -11.36
N ALA A 137 26.93 -1.38 -11.24
CA ALA A 137 27.92 -0.57 -11.95
C ALA A 137 27.80 -0.69 -13.48
N THR A 138 27.55 -1.90 -13.97
CA THR A 138 27.33 -2.15 -15.40
C THR A 138 26.06 -1.46 -15.89
N LEU A 139 24.94 -1.62 -15.17
CA LEU A 139 23.65 -1.01 -15.54
C LEU A 139 23.68 0.51 -15.41
N ALA A 140 24.28 1.05 -14.34
CA ALA A 140 24.42 2.48 -14.17
C ALA A 140 25.27 3.11 -15.31
N THR A 141 26.34 2.42 -15.74
CA THR A 141 27.18 2.87 -16.86
C THR A 141 26.42 2.83 -18.19
N ARG A 142 25.61 1.80 -18.44
CA ARG A 142 24.74 1.71 -19.63
C ARG A 142 23.67 2.80 -19.62
N ALA A 143 23.04 3.06 -18.45
CA ALA A 143 22.02 4.08 -18.27
C ALA A 143 22.61 5.49 -18.47
N ASP A 144 23.80 5.76 -17.92
CA ASP A 144 24.51 7.02 -18.10
C ASP A 144 24.83 7.30 -19.59
N ALA A 145 25.32 6.28 -20.30
CA ALA A 145 25.58 6.38 -21.74
C ALA A 145 24.31 6.63 -22.57
N ALA A 146 23.15 6.14 -22.10
CA ALA A 146 21.84 6.38 -22.72
C ALA A 146 21.19 7.71 -22.27
N GLY A 147 21.81 8.47 -21.36
CA GLY A 147 21.27 9.71 -20.82
C GLY A 147 20.13 9.54 -19.83
N VAL A 148 19.93 8.34 -19.28
CA VAL A 148 18.88 8.02 -18.31
C VAL A 148 19.29 8.50 -16.93
N LYS A 149 18.49 9.38 -16.32
CA LYS A 149 18.71 9.85 -14.95
C LYS A 149 18.52 8.68 -13.97
N THR A 150 19.60 8.28 -13.33
CA THR A 150 19.67 7.07 -12.50
C THR A 150 20.08 7.40 -11.07
N CYS A 151 19.46 6.75 -10.08
CA CYS A 151 19.85 6.82 -8.69
C CYS A 151 20.28 5.43 -8.22
N VAL A 152 21.55 5.28 -7.84
CA VAL A 152 22.07 4.07 -7.19
C VAL A 152 21.78 4.16 -5.70
N VAL A 153 21.16 3.13 -5.11
CA VAL A 153 20.85 3.06 -3.68
C VAL A 153 21.76 2.03 -3.04
N SER A 154 22.83 2.49 -2.42
CA SER A 154 23.77 1.68 -1.66
C SER A 154 24.48 2.51 -0.58
N THR A 155 24.90 1.89 0.51
CA THR A 155 25.75 2.54 1.52
C THR A 155 27.23 2.21 1.36
N ASP A 156 27.56 1.45 0.30
CA ASP A 156 28.94 1.15 -0.03
C ASP A 156 29.66 2.41 -0.52
N ARG A 157 30.89 2.61 -0.02
CA ARG A 157 31.70 3.77 -0.43
C ARG A 157 32.33 3.60 -1.80
N ASP A 158 32.48 2.38 -2.25
CA ASP A 158 33.02 2.10 -3.56
C ASP A 158 32.06 2.59 -4.67
N ALA A 159 30.74 2.63 -4.39
CA ALA A 159 29.72 3.15 -5.29
C ALA A 159 29.88 4.66 -5.64
N PHE A 160 30.69 5.44 -4.89
CA PHE A 160 31.00 6.82 -5.28
C PHE A 160 31.65 6.91 -6.65
N GLN A 161 32.36 5.87 -7.10
CA GLN A 161 32.96 5.84 -8.41
C GLN A 161 31.95 5.84 -9.57
N LEU A 162 30.68 5.54 -9.30
CA LEU A 162 29.60 5.48 -10.29
C LEU A 162 28.93 6.82 -10.55
N VAL A 163 29.15 7.78 -9.66
CA VAL A 163 28.47 9.08 -9.73
C VAL A 163 28.94 9.87 -10.96
N SER A 164 27.94 10.39 -11.75
CA SER A 164 28.15 11.19 -12.95
C SER A 164 27.07 12.27 -13.05
N ASP A 165 27.00 12.99 -14.16
CA ASP A 165 25.95 13.99 -14.42
C ASP A 165 24.55 13.37 -14.52
N ASN A 166 24.45 12.07 -14.86
CA ASN A 166 23.20 11.34 -14.94
C ASN A 166 23.01 10.31 -13.83
N VAL A 167 24.05 9.98 -13.07
CA VAL A 167 24.02 8.96 -12.01
C VAL A 167 24.30 9.59 -10.65
N THR A 168 23.33 9.52 -9.76
CA THR A 168 23.48 9.93 -8.36
C THR A 168 23.59 8.71 -7.45
N LEU A 169 24.22 8.87 -6.27
CA LEU A 169 24.30 7.83 -5.24
C LEU A 169 23.49 8.27 -4.02
N MET A 170 22.51 7.47 -3.65
CA MET A 170 21.71 7.62 -2.44
C MET A 170 22.22 6.70 -1.34
N MET A 171 22.62 7.27 -0.23
CA MET A 171 23.01 6.56 0.98
C MET A 171 21.98 6.76 2.09
N THR A 172 21.73 5.71 2.88
CA THR A 172 20.80 5.75 4.03
C THR A 172 21.54 5.38 5.32
N PRO A 173 22.44 6.22 5.85
CA PRO A 173 23.39 5.85 6.93
C PRO A 173 22.74 5.54 8.27
N ARG A 174 21.53 6.06 8.57
CA ARG A 174 20.85 5.91 9.87
C ARG A 174 19.40 5.42 9.75
N GLY A 175 19.09 4.57 8.77
CA GLY A 175 17.76 4.09 8.52
C GLY A 175 17.00 4.90 7.44
N VAL A 176 15.74 4.56 7.22
CA VAL A 176 14.92 4.98 6.08
C VAL A 176 14.74 6.50 5.95
N SER A 177 14.85 7.24 7.04
CA SER A 177 14.59 8.69 7.09
C SER A 177 15.82 9.57 6.89
N ASP A 178 17.04 9.03 7.03
CA ASP A 178 18.30 9.79 6.88
C ASP A 178 18.89 9.51 5.49
N VAL A 179 18.34 10.19 4.47
CA VAL A 179 18.76 10.05 3.07
C VAL A 179 19.83 11.10 2.76
N GLN A 180 20.94 10.65 2.16
CA GLN A 180 22.06 11.48 1.71
C GLN A 180 22.34 11.20 0.25
N VAL A 181 22.16 12.19 -0.63
CA VAL A 181 22.37 12.02 -2.07
C VAL A 181 23.65 12.72 -2.51
N TYR A 182 24.46 12.00 -3.25
CA TYR A 182 25.73 12.47 -3.78
C TYR A 182 25.67 12.70 -5.28
N THR A 183 26.10 13.89 -5.71
CA THR A 183 26.40 14.29 -7.08
C THR A 183 27.91 14.38 -7.25
N PRO A 184 28.46 14.55 -8.48
CA PRO A 184 29.91 14.76 -8.68
C PRO A 184 30.49 15.86 -7.78
N GLU A 185 29.80 17.00 -7.68
CA GLU A 185 30.26 18.16 -6.86
C GLU A 185 30.26 17.83 -5.37
N ARG A 186 29.28 17.04 -4.91
CA ARG A 186 29.20 16.62 -3.50
C ARG A 186 30.26 15.58 -3.13
N VAL A 187 30.62 14.70 -4.07
CA VAL A 187 31.77 13.77 -3.92
C VAL A 187 33.06 14.55 -3.85
N GLU A 188 33.26 15.51 -4.78
CA GLU A 188 34.46 16.36 -4.79
C GLU A 188 34.55 17.22 -3.52
N ALA A 189 33.46 17.81 -3.08
CA ALA A 189 33.42 18.55 -1.82
C ALA A 189 33.78 17.69 -0.60
N ARG A 190 33.40 16.41 -0.60
CA ARG A 190 33.67 15.48 0.50
C ARG A 190 35.11 14.97 0.53
N TYR A 191 35.63 14.54 -0.63
CA TYR A 191 36.90 13.82 -0.73
C TYR A 191 38.03 14.65 -1.39
N GLY A 192 37.71 15.81 -1.99
CA GLY A 192 38.66 16.66 -2.74
C GLY A 192 39.09 16.05 -4.07
N ILE A 193 38.37 15.04 -4.57
CA ILE A 193 38.67 14.27 -5.79
C ILE A 193 37.40 14.00 -6.56
N THR A 194 37.49 13.75 -7.85
CA THR A 194 36.37 13.39 -8.70
C THR A 194 35.90 11.96 -8.46
N PRO A 195 34.63 11.60 -8.81
CA PRO A 195 34.16 10.21 -8.74
C PRO A 195 35.06 9.20 -9.46
N ALA A 196 35.59 9.55 -10.62
CA ALA A 196 36.49 8.70 -11.39
C ALA A 196 37.80 8.36 -10.68
N GLN A 197 38.22 9.17 -9.71
CA GLN A 197 39.43 8.99 -8.92
C GLN A 197 39.21 8.17 -7.64
N ILE A 198 38.01 7.77 -7.34
CA ILE A 198 37.69 6.96 -6.13
C ILE A 198 38.47 5.63 -6.10
N PRO A 199 38.60 4.86 -7.22
CA PRO A 199 39.43 3.64 -7.20
C PRO A 199 40.90 3.90 -6.84
N ASP A 200 41.50 5.02 -7.33
CA ASP A 200 42.87 5.42 -6.98
C ASP A 200 43.00 5.78 -5.51
N PHE A 201 42.01 6.48 -4.99
CA PHE A 201 41.91 6.83 -3.57
C PHE A 201 41.82 5.57 -2.69
N MET A 202 41.00 4.57 -3.09
CA MET A 202 40.86 3.29 -2.39
C MET A 202 42.15 2.47 -2.47
N GLY A 203 42.85 2.51 -3.59
CA GLY A 203 44.17 1.89 -3.73
C GLY A 203 45.19 2.37 -2.69
N LEU A 204 45.24 3.66 -2.42
CA LEU A 204 46.10 4.23 -1.40
C LEU A 204 45.64 3.95 0.03
N LYS A 205 44.36 4.14 0.31
CA LYS A 205 43.78 4.03 1.65
C LYS A 205 43.51 2.59 2.06
N GLY A 206 43.07 1.73 1.13
CA GLY A 206 42.50 0.42 1.39
C GLY A 206 41.05 0.47 1.89
N ASP A 207 40.47 -0.70 2.08
CA ASP A 207 39.17 -0.86 2.75
C ASP A 207 39.21 -1.99 3.78
N THR A 208 39.05 -1.62 5.04
CA THR A 208 39.04 -2.57 6.15
C THR A 208 37.80 -3.43 6.21
N SER A 209 36.65 -2.98 5.61
CA SER A 209 35.44 -3.76 5.58
C SER A 209 35.54 -4.97 4.66
N ASP A 210 36.29 -4.85 3.56
CA ASP A 210 36.50 -5.91 2.59
C ASP A 210 37.88 -6.59 2.66
N ASN A 211 38.61 -6.26 3.72
CA ASN A 211 39.96 -6.74 3.93
C ASN A 211 40.92 -6.38 2.76
N ILE A 212 40.71 -5.20 2.17
CA ILE A 212 41.57 -4.65 1.12
C ILE A 212 42.66 -3.80 1.77
N PRO A 213 43.91 -4.21 1.67
CA PRO A 213 45.01 -3.51 2.36
C PRO A 213 45.39 -2.22 1.64
N GLY A 214 45.46 -1.11 2.32
CA GLY A 214 46.03 0.14 1.77
C GLY A 214 47.51 0.29 2.01
N VAL A 215 48.07 1.47 1.67
CA VAL A 215 49.43 1.85 1.97
C VAL A 215 49.55 2.26 3.45
N PRO A 216 50.39 1.61 4.27
CA PRO A 216 50.52 1.94 5.69
C PRO A 216 50.80 3.43 5.94
N GLY A 217 50.02 4.04 6.85
CA GLY A 217 50.13 5.47 7.20
C GLY A 217 49.45 6.44 6.25
N ILE A 218 48.69 5.96 5.26
CA ILE A 218 47.85 6.76 4.39
C ILE A 218 46.36 6.50 4.74
N GLY A 219 45.74 7.52 5.35
CA GLY A 219 44.29 7.52 5.64
C GLY A 219 43.51 8.47 4.69
N ASP A 220 42.21 8.60 4.91
CA ASP A 220 41.26 9.35 4.04
C ASP A 220 41.80 10.73 3.63
N LYS A 221 42.25 11.56 4.60
CA LYS A 221 42.72 12.89 4.32
C LYS A 221 43.98 12.91 3.44
N THR A 222 44.92 12.01 3.72
CA THR A 222 46.20 11.97 3.00
C THR A 222 45.99 11.39 1.60
N ALA A 223 45.20 10.34 1.45
CA ALA A 223 44.85 9.77 0.14
C ALA A 223 44.18 10.80 -0.75
N GLY A 224 43.15 11.52 -0.24
CA GLY A 224 42.46 12.57 -0.98
C GLY A 224 43.39 13.69 -1.43
N GLN A 225 44.26 14.16 -0.55
CA GLN A 225 45.25 15.21 -0.88
C GLN A 225 46.26 14.76 -1.95
N LEU A 226 46.74 13.52 -1.88
CA LEU A 226 47.70 13.00 -2.85
C LEU A 226 47.03 12.80 -4.23
N ILE A 227 45.85 12.22 -4.28
CA ILE A 227 45.15 12.04 -5.54
C ILE A 227 44.71 13.39 -6.16
N ALA A 228 44.25 14.34 -5.33
CA ALA A 228 43.95 15.69 -5.81
C ALA A 228 45.21 16.42 -6.37
N GLN A 229 46.37 16.19 -5.81
CA GLN A 229 47.64 16.84 -6.23
C GLN A 229 48.23 16.18 -7.48
N TYR A 230 48.25 14.85 -7.55
CA TYR A 230 48.99 14.12 -8.59
C TYR A 230 48.04 13.44 -9.65
N GLY A 231 46.72 13.41 -9.39
CA GLY A 231 45.72 12.96 -10.34
C GLY A 231 45.37 11.47 -10.27
N SER A 232 46.36 10.57 -10.09
CA SER A 232 46.14 9.12 -10.03
C SER A 232 47.10 8.41 -9.08
N LEU A 233 46.80 7.15 -8.73
CA LEU A 233 47.69 6.29 -7.94
C LEU A 233 49.08 6.18 -8.58
N GLU A 234 49.17 5.95 -9.88
CA GLU A 234 50.46 5.80 -10.57
C GLU A 234 51.31 7.07 -10.51
N GLU A 235 50.67 8.23 -10.67
CA GLU A 235 51.37 9.51 -10.53
C GLU A 235 51.83 9.76 -9.09
N VAL A 236 51.02 9.37 -8.07
CA VAL A 236 51.45 9.43 -6.66
C VAL A 236 52.66 8.55 -6.42
N LEU A 237 52.67 7.32 -6.97
CA LEU A 237 53.82 6.40 -6.85
C LEU A 237 55.05 6.93 -7.61
N ALA A 238 54.88 7.52 -8.78
CA ALA A 238 55.97 8.11 -9.57
C ALA A 238 56.65 9.31 -8.86
N HIS A 239 55.86 10.08 -8.10
CA HIS A 239 56.36 11.24 -7.33
C HIS A 239 56.66 10.92 -5.87
N ALA A 240 56.84 9.64 -5.49
CA ALA A 240 57.14 9.24 -4.13
C ALA A 240 58.42 9.90 -3.58
N ASP A 241 59.37 10.24 -4.45
CA ASP A 241 60.63 10.90 -4.11
C ASP A 241 60.47 12.33 -3.56
N GLU A 242 59.36 12.98 -3.85
CA GLU A 242 59.05 14.34 -3.39
C GLU A 242 58.45 14.34 -1.97
N MET A 243 58.20 13.18 -1.38
CA MET A 243 57.49 13.02 -0.12
C MET A 243 58.41 12.85 1.08
N SER A 244 57.84 12.92 2.29
CA SER A 244 58.63 12.64 3.53
C SER A 244 59.23 11.26 3.49
N PRO A 245 60.42 11.04 4.14
CA PRO A 245 61.15 9.77 4.06
C PRO A 245 60.31 8.52 4.44
N ALA A 246 59.45 8.66 5.44
CA ALA A 246 58.56 7.57 5.88
C ALA A 246 57.49 7.23 4.82
N ARG A 247 56.88 8.28 4.24
CA ARG A 247 55.84 8.10 3.21
C ARG A 247 56.42 7.57 1.91
N LYS A 248 57.58 8.10 1.48
CA LYS A 248 58.34 7.59 0.35
C LYS A 248 58.60 6.10 0.48
N LYS A 249 59.15 5.69 1.64
CA LYS A 249 59.45 4.28 1.92
C LYS A 249 58.18 3.43 1.76
N ASN A 250 57.09 3.81 2.40
CA ASN A 250 55.84 3.02 2.36
C ASN A 250 55.22 2.99 0.95
N LEU A 251 55.24 4.07 0.19
CA LEU A 251 54.73 4.09 -1.18
C LEU A 251 55.53 3.18 -2.11
N ILE A 252 56.87 3.13 -1.96
CA ILE A 252 57.74 2.24 -2.76
C ILE A 252 57.54 0.78 -2.35
N GLU A 253 57.56 0.50 -1.03
CA GLU A 253 57.46 -0.85 -0.50
C GLU A 253 56.11 -1.50 -0.74
N PHE A 254 55.00 -0.73 -0.71
CA PHE A 254 53.63 -1.21 -0.86
C PHE A 254 52.98 -0.81 -2.19
N ALA A 255 53.76 -0.48 -3.23
CA ALA A 255 53.26 -0.04 -4.53
C ALA A 255 52.36 -1.09 -5.20
N ASP A 256 52.81 -2.34 -5.21
CA ASP A 256 52.03 -3.42 -5.85
C ASP A 256 50.76 -3.76 -5.06
N GLN A 257 50.86 -3.69 -3.70
CA GLN A 257 49.68 -3.81 -2.84
C GLN A 257 48.65 -2.71 -3.13
N ALA A 258 49.09 -1.47 -3.33
CA ALA A 258 48.20 -0.36 -3.66
C ALA A 258 47.50 -0.56 -5.04
N ARG A 259 48.21 -1.11 -6.03
CA ARG A 259 47.65 -1.46 -7.35
C ARG A 259 46.60 -2.58 -7.25
N THR A 260 46.92 -3.63 -6.50
CA THR A 260 45.96 -4.72 -6.20
C THR A 260 44.74 -4.17 -5.50
N SER A 261 44.88 -3.31 -4.51
CA SER A 261 43.77 -2.71 -3.79
C SER A 261 42.93 -1.83 -4.67
N LYS A 262 43.52 -1.06 -5.59
CA LYS A 262 42.79 -0.33 -6.63
C LYS A 262 42.01 -1.27 -7.53
N SER A 263 42.61 -2.37 -8.00
CA SER A 263 41.91 -3.35 -8.86
C SER A 263 40.71 -3.96 -8.15
N LEU A 264 40.86 -4.40 -6.91
CA LEU A 264 39.80 -5.00 -6.12
C LEU A 264 38.66 -4.02 -5.75
N ALA A 265 38.97 -2.73 -5.54
CA ALA A 265 37.98 -1.69 -5.27
C ALA A 265 37.31 -1.15 -6.54
N THR A 266 37.82 -1.49 -7.74
CA THR A 266 37.23 -1.03 -9.00
C THR A 266 36.05 -1.92 -9.38
N MET A 267 34.85 -1.35 -9.45
CA MET A 267 33.65 -2.08 -9.91
C MET A 267 33.73 -2.38 -11.40
N ARG A 268 33.29 -3.58 -11.79
CA ARG A 268 33.17 -3.96 -13.19
C ARG A 268 31.98 -3.24 -13.82
N ARG A 269 32.16 -2.70 -15.03
CA ARG A 269 31.16 -1.89 -15.74
C ARG A 269 30.79 -2.44 -17.10
N ASP A 270 31.35 -3.58 -17.46
CA ASP A 270 31.32 -4.19 -18.79
C ASP A 270 30.87 -5.65 -18.76
N LEU A 271 30.06 -6.02 -17.75
CA LEU A 271 29.53 -7.38 -17.65
C LEU A 271 28.67 -7.71 -18.88
N ASP A 272 28.87 -8.94 -19.39
CA ASP A 272 27.99 -9.51 -20.41
C ASP A 272 26.70 -10.04 -19.75
N ILE A 273 25.81 -9.10 -19.42
CA ILE A 273 24.51 -9.39 -18.83
C ILE A 273 23.41 -8.98 -19.81
N ASP A 274 22.45 -9.89 -19.98
CA ASP A 274 21.26 -9.64 -20.81
C ASP A 274 20.23 -8.82 -20.05
N CYS A 275 20.49 -7.53 -19.94
CA CYS A 275 19.60 -6.57 -19.28
C CYS A 275 19.87 -5.17 -19.83
N ASP A 276 18.85 -4.57 -20.43
CA ASP A 276 18.88 -3.16 -20.85
C ASP A 276 18.24 -2.30 -19.76
N PRO A 277 18.90 -1.22 -19.28
CA PRO A 277 18.29 -0.28 -18.35
C PRO A 277 16.94 0.30 -18.80
N ALA A 278 16.74 0.46 -20.11
CA ALA A 278 15.48 0.95 -20.67
C ALA A 278 14.30 -0.02 -20.49
N GLU A 279 14.59 -1.32 -20.28
CA GLU A 279 13.58 -2.36 -20.04
C GLU A 279 13.24 -2.56 -18.56
N LEU A 280 13.95 -1.87 -17.65
CA LEU A 280 13.73 -1.93 -16.21
C LEU A 280 12.54 -1.05 -15.78
N VAL A 281 11.42 -1.13 -16.50
CA VAL A 281 10.21 -0.39 -16.19
C VAL A 281 9.44 -1.08 -15.06
N LEU A 282 8.87 -0.27 -14.16
CA LEU A 282 8.00 -0.76 -13.10
C LEU A 282 6.81 -1.54 -13.66
N ALA A 283 6.59 -2.74 -13.14
CA ALA A 283 5.31 -3.40 -13.27
C ALA A 283 4.33 -2.85 -12.22
N PRO A 284 3.01 -2.92 -12.46
CA PRO A 284 2.04 -2.60 -11.42
C PRO A 284 2.27 -3.47 -10.18
N PRO A 285 2.18 -2.91 -8.95
CA PRO A 285 2.31 -3.69 -7.73
C PRO A 285 1.23 -4.78 -7.65
N ASP A 286 1.63 -6.02 -7.34
CA ASP A 286 0.69 -7.07 -6.99
C ASP A 286 0.20 -6.88 -5.55
N ARG A 287 -0.92 -6.17 -5.41
CA ARG A 287 -1.51 -5.83 -4.11
C ARG A 287 -2.06 -7.04 -3.37
N ALA A 288 -2.54 -8.05 -4.11
CA ALA A 288 -3.04 -9.27 -3.50
C ALA A 288 -1.89 -10.00 -2.80
N GLU A 289 -0.76 -10.18 -3.50
CA GLU A 289 0.47 -10.78 -2.95
C GLU A 289 1.06 -9.93 -1.82
N LEU A 290 1.11 -8.60 -1.96
CA LEU A 290 1.57 -7.70 -0.89
C LEU A 290 0.70 -7.81 0.36
N ARG A 291 -0.63 -7.84 0.22
CA ARG A 291 -1.53 -8.02 1.35
C ARG A 291 -1.39 -9.38 2.01
N GLU A 292 -1.25 -10.45 1.22
CA GLU A 292 -1.03 -11.79 1.75
C GLU A 292 0.31 -11.87 2.50
N THR A 293 1.38 -11.37 1.91
CA THR A 293 2.70 -11.29 2.53
C THR A 293 2.68 -10.47 3.82
N PHE A 294 2.03 -9.30 3.81
CA PHE A 294 1.94 -8.46 5.00
C PHE A 294 1.03 -9.05 6.10
N ARG A 295 0.00 -9.82 5.75
CA ARG A 295 -0.77 -10.60 6.73
C ARG A 295 0.06 -11.73 7.33
N ARG A 296 0.78 -12.47 6.49
CA ARG A 296 1.66 -13.57 6.91
C ARG A 296 2.73 -13.10 7.90
N PHE A 297 3.33 -11.94 7.67
CA PHE A 297 4.35 -11.37 8.57
C PHE A 297 3.78 -10.38 9.59
N GLU A 298 2.47 -10.26 9.69
CA GLU A 298 1.75 -9.40 10.65
C GLU A 298 2.09 -7.89 10.53
N PHE A 299 2.38 -7.41 9.33
CA PHE A 299 2.71 -6.00 9.05
C PHE A 299 1.47 -5.11 8.96
N ARG A 300 0.72 -4.99 10.06
CA ARG A 300 -0.57 -4.28 10.11
C ARG A 300 -0.51 -2.84 9.59
N ALA A 301 0.58 -2.12 9.89
CA ALA A 301 0.75 -0.75 9.42
C ALA A 301 0.95 -0.66 7.91
N LEU A 302 1.57 -1.68 7.29
CA LEU A 302 1.79 -1.72 5.83
C LEU A 302 0.53 -2.14 5.07
N LEU A 303 -0.33 -2.95 5.68
CA LEU A 303 -1.61 -3.34 5.05
C LEU A 303 -2.47 -2.12 4.69
N GLY A 304 -2.52 -1.11 5.57
CA GLY A 304 -3.24 0.14 5.27
C GLY A 304 -2.57 1.03 4.22
N ARG A 305 -1.29 0.77 3.90
CA ARG A 305 -0.53 1.55 2.91
C ARG A 305 -0.51 0.93 1.51
N VAL A 306 -1.00 -0.30 1.36
CA VAL A 306 -1.03 -0.95 0.03
C VAL A 306 -1.87 -0.14 -0.95
N ASP A 307 -2.92 0.51 -0.46
CA ASP A 307 -3.80 1.35 -1.28
C ASP A 307 -3.14 2.68 -1.71
N GLU A 308 -2.11 3.15 -0.97
CA GLU A 308 -1.32 4.35 -1.33
C GLU A 308 -0.46 4.12 -2.59
N LEU A 309 -0.24 2.87 -3.00
CA LEU A 309 0.61 2.53 -4.15
C LEU A 309 0.01 2.97 -5.49
N ASP A 310 -1.30 3.15 -5.58
CA ASP A 310 -1.98 3.65 -6.79
C ASP A 310 -1.59 5.07 -7.13
N GLU A 311 -1.44 5.92 -6.12
CA GLU A 311 -1.04 7.31 -6.31
C GLU A 311 0.48 7.45 -6.58
N ALA A 312 1.26 6.44 -6.17
CA ALA A 312 2.72 6.48 -6.25
C ALA A 312 3.28 5.95 -7.58
N VAL A 313 2.57 5.04 -8.24
CA VAL A 313 2.96 4.53 -9.56
C VAL A 313 2.43 5.51 -10.61
N PRO A 314 3.31 6.22 -11.36
CA PRO A 314 2.83 7.02 -12.47
C PRO A 314 2.06 6.10 -13.42
N ALA A 315 0.90 6.55 -13.86
CA ALA A 315 0.23 5.92 -15.00
C ALA A 315 1.32 5.71 -16.07
N ARG A 316 1.50 4.46 -16.52
CA ARG A 316 2.51 4.14 -17.54
C ARG A 316 2.43 5.21 -18.61
N GLU A 317 3.47 6.04 -18.78
CA GLU A 317 3.60 6.81 -20.01
C GLU A 317 3.57 5.76 -21.12
N ARG A 318 2.52 5.78 -21.91
CA ARG A 318 2.20 4.80 -22.93
C ARG A 318 3.38 4.68 -23.88
N ILE A 319 4.19 3.64 -23.71
CA ILE A 319 5.27 3.32 -24.63
C ILE A 319 4.71 2.51 -25.82
N SER A 320 3.56 1.85 -25.65
CA SER A 320 2.87 1.22 -26.75
C SER A 320 1.96 2.24 -27.43
N ALA A 321 2.22 2.56 -28.68
CA ALA A 321 1.19 3.06 -29.56
C ALA A 321 0.07 2.02 -29.56
N GLY A 322 -1.06 2.30 -28.93
CA GLY A 322 -2.19 1.37 -28.84
C GLY A 322 -2.53 0.83 -30.24
N THR A 323 -3.04 -0.37 -30.32
CA THR A 323 -3.39 -0.98 -31.61
C THR A 323 -4.46 -0.13 -32.30
N ALA A 324 -4.22 0.24 -33.53
CA ALA A 324 -5.18 0.95 -34.35
C ALA A 324 -6.49 0.14 -34.49
N ILE A 325 -7.62 0.81 -34.28
CA ILE A 325 -8.96 0.25 -34.47
C ILE A 325 -9.75 1.10 -35.45
N THR A 326 -10.48 0.44 -36.35
CA THR A 326 -11.36 1.15 -37.28
C THR A 326 -12.71 1.42 -36.63
N TRP A 327 -13.32 2.58 -36.92
CA TRP A 327 -14.66 2.86 -36.44
C TRP A 327 -15.54 3.55 -37.51
N ARG A 328 -16.85 3.39 -37.35
CA ARG A 328 -17.83 4.03 -38.20
C ARG A 328 -19.17 4.22 -37.48
N GLU A 329 -20.00 5.10 -37.97
CA GLU A 329 -21.39 5.17 -37.57
C GLU A 329 -22.20 4.13 -38.32
N GLY A 330 -23.25 3.56 -37.68
CA GLY A 330 -24.11 2.58 -38.32
C GLY A 330 -24.93 1.72 -37.36
N GLU A 331 -25.45 0.62 -37.87
CA GLU A 331 -26.15 -0.38 -37.06
C GLU A 331 -25.14 -1.22 -36.29
N PRO A 332 -25.21 -1.25 -34.93
CA PRO A 332 -24.24 -1.94 -34.12
C PRO A 332 -24.44 -3.47 -34.21
N PRO A 333 -23.35 -4.26 -34.11
CA PRO A 333 -23.47 -5.71 -34.02
C PRO A 333 -24.17 -6.12 -32.72
N SER A 334 -24.78 -7.30 -32.72
CA SER A 334 -25.47 -7.87 -31.56
C SER A 334 -24.55 -8.57 -30.57
N ALA A 335 -23.22 -8.48 -30.73
CA ALA A 335 -22.25 -9.07 -29.84
C ALA A 335 -20.92 -8.28 -29.87
N GLY A 336 -20.28 -8.19 -28.75
CA GLY A 336 -18.95 -7.55 -28.63
C GLY A 336 -18.79 -6.74 -27.36
N GLY A 337 -17.68 -6.00 -27.24
CA GLY A 337 -17.46 -5.07 -26.16
C GLY A 337 -18.30 -3.81 -26.32
N ILE A 338 -19.05 -3.43 -25.30
CA ILE A 338 -19.95 -2.28 -25.35
C ILE A 338 -19.50 -1.17 -24.40
N ALA A 339 -19.56 0.07 -24.89
CA ALA A 339 -19.53 1.28 -24.09
C ALA A 339 -20.73 2.17 -24.44
N ALA A 340 -21.14 3.04 -23.53
CA ALA A 340 -22.27 3.93 -23.75
C ALA A 340 -22.06 5.27 -23.02
N ASP A 341 -22.57 6.33 -23.63
CA ASP A 341 -22.82 7.63 -23.02
C ASP A 341 -24.34 7.89 -22.88
N GLU A 342 -24.75 9.11 -22.59
CA GLU A 342 -26.16 9.47 -22.40
C GLU A 342 -27.00 9.22 -23.65
N GLY A 343 -26.44 9.39 -24.85
CA GLY A 343 -27.20 9.35 -26.11
C GLY A 343 -26.71 8.32 -27.12
N ARG A 344 -25.54 7.73 -26.94
CA ARG A 344 -24.89 6.86 -27.92
C ARG A 344 -24.36 5.58 -27.28
N ILE A 345 -24.15 4.60 -28.14
CA ILE A 345 -23.42 3.37 -27.81
C ILE A 345 -22.32 3.15 -28.84
N ALA A 346 -21.26 2.50 -28.42
CA ALA A 346 -20.25 1.91 -29.28
C ALA A 346 -20.16 0.41 -29.02
N VAL A 347 -20.11 -0.40 -30.07
CA VAL A 347 -19.96 -1.85 -29.97
C VAL A 347 -18.76 -2.28 -30.80
N ALA A 348 -17.80 -2.90 -30.12
CA ALA A 348 -16.57 -3.42 -30.72
C ALA A 348 -16.73 -4.89 -31.08
N SER A 349 -16.42 -5.25 -32.31
CA SER A 349 -16.34 -6.62 -32.80
C SER A 349 -15.04 -6.83 -33.54
N GLY A 350 -14.09 -7.51 -32.92
CA GLY A 350 -12.69 -7.57 -33.39
C GLY A 350 -12.04 -6.18 -33.38
N ASP A 351 -11.46 -5.76 -34.50
CA ASP A 351 -10.79 -4.46 -34.65
C ASP A 351 -11.72 -3.37 -35.28
N GLU A 352 -13.01 -3.63 -35.38
CA GLU A 352 -14.01 -2.64 -35.85
C GLU A 352 -14.96 -2.26 -34.71
N VAL A 353 -15.22 -0.94 -34.59
CA VAL A 353 -16.22 -0.41 -33.65
C VAL A 353 -17.30 0.32 -34.40
N VAL A 354 -18.56 0.05 -34.06
CA VAL A 354 -19.69 0.74 -34.62
C VAL A 354 -20.34 1.62 -33.57
N VAL A 355 -20.46 2.92 -33.88
CA VAL A 355 -21.14 3.91 -33.04
C VAL A 355 -22.58 4.12 -33.54
N ALA A 356 -23.54 4.12 -32.62
CA ALA A 356 -24.94 4.30 -32.91
C ALA A 356 -25.65 5.13 -31.83
N ALA A 357 -26.84 5.62 -32.12
CA ALA A 357 -27.72 6.15 -31.09
C ALA A 357 -28.11 5.05 -30.11
N ARG A 358 -28.16 5.37 -28.83
CA ARG A 358 -28.48 4.42 -27.76
C ARG A 358 -29.94 3.99 -27.88
N PRO A 359 -30.23 2.72 -28.13
CA PRO A 359 -31.63 2.23 -28.21
C PRO A 359 -32.22 2.09 -26.79
N MET A 360 -33.55 2.05 -26.69
CA MET A 360 -34.25 1.86 -25.42
C MET A 360 -33.99 0.46 -24.82
N TYR A 361 -33.74 -0.53 -25.66
CA TYR A 361 -33.39 -1.90 -25.26
C TYR A 361 -32.20 -2.39 -26.07
N LEU A 362 -31.28 -3.02 -25.38
CA LEU A 362 -30.10 -3.68 -25.94
C LEU A 362 -30.28 -5.18 -25.73
N ASP A 363 -30.44 -5.92 -26.82
CA ASP A 363 -30.49 -7.38 -26.81
C ASP A 363 -29.30 -7.92 -27.60
N GLY A 364 -28.42 -8.66 -26.93
CA GLY A 364 -27.21 -9.17 -27.56
C GLY A 364 -26.25 -9.81 -26.56
N ASP A 365 -25.18 -10.39 -27.11
CA ASP A 365 -24.13 -11.08 -26.37
C ASP A 365 -22.96 -10.13 -26.07
N TYR A 366 -23.21 -9.17 -25.19
CA TYR A 366 -22.26 -8.08 -24.90
C TYR A 366 -21.30 -8.39 -23.77
N VAL A 367 -20.15 -7.77 -23.85
CA VAL A 367 -19.18 -7.62 -22.76
C VAL A 367 -19.17 -6.15 -22.34
N ALA A 368 -19.41 -5.87 -21.08
CA ALA A 368 -19.45 -4.52 -20.55
C ALA A 368 -18.35 -4.29 -19.48
N HIS A 369 -18.10 -3.05 -19.18
CA HIS A 369 -17.39 -2.63 -17.98
C HIS A 369 -18.36 -1.85 -17.11
N ASP A 370 -18.73 -2.39 -15.93
CA ASP A 370 -19.86 -1.95 -15.11
C ASP A 370 -21.21 -2.02 -15.85
N SER A 371 -21.60 -3.22 -16.19
CA SER A 371 -22.85 -3.50 -16.93
C SER A 371 -24.10 -2.97 -16.20
N LYS A 372 -24.06 -2.90 -14.87
CA LYS A 372 -25.14 -2.33 -14.05
C LYS A 372 -25.28 -0.82 -14.27
N ALA A 373 -24.21 -0.06 -14.21
CA ALA A 373 -24.23 1.38 -14.47
C ALA A 373 -24.61 1.69 -15.92
N LEU A 374 -24.14 0.88 -16.86
CA LEU A 374 -24.52 0.97 -18.28
C LEU A 374 -25.97 0.53 -18.55
N GLN A 375 -26.62 -0.12 -17.60
CA GLN A 375 -27.96 -0.72 -17.76
C GLN A 375 -28.06 -1.69 -18.97
N VAL A 376 -27.03 -2.54 -19.10
CA VAL A 376 -26.90 -3.53 -20.17
C VAL A 376 -26.93 -4.93 -19.57
N ASP A 377 -27.73 -5.83 -20.14
CA ASP A 377 -27.68 -7.25 -19.78
C ASP A 377 -26.48 -7.89 -20.51
N ALA A 378 -25.30 -7.80 -19.85
CA ALA A 378 -24.07 -8.27 -20.44
C ALA A 378 -23.79 -9.74 -20.07
N ARG A 379 -23.18 -10.48 -21.02
CA ARG A 379 -22.70 -11.84 -20.77
C ARG A 379 -21.52 -11.85 -19.81
N ASP A 380 -20.64 -10.87 -19.94
CA ASP A 380 -19.44 -10.70 -19.13
C ASP A 380 -19.30 -9.24 -18.69
N ASP A 381 -18.77 -9.04 -17.48
CA ASP A 381 -18.44 -7.73 -16.93
C ASP A 381 -16.97 -7.70 -16.52
N THR A 382 -16.20 -6.84 -17.19
CA THR A 382 -14.74 -6.75 -16.97
C THR A 382 -14.39 -6.12 -15.63
N MET A 383 -15.26 -5.26 -15.05
CA MET A 383 -15.04 -4.72 -13.70
C MET A 383 -15.20 -5.81 -12.65
N ILE A 384 -16.20 -6.68 -12.77
CA ILE A 384 -16.40 -7.79 -11.83
C ILE A 384 -15.29 -8.83 -11.96
N LEU A 385 -14.84 -9.14 -13.19
CA LEU A 385 -13.69 -10.02 -13.40
C LEU A 385 -12.43 -9.45 -12.73
N ALA A 386 -12.16 -8.16 -12.91
CA ALA A 386 -11.01 -7.51 -12.28
C ALA A 386 -11.13 -7.48 -10.75
N TYR A 387 -12.34 -7.27 -10.20
CA TYR A 387 -12.63 -7.34 -8.78
C TYR A 387 -12.32 -8.73 -8.19
N LEU A 388 -12.72 -9.80 -8.84
CA LEU A 388 -12.41 -11.16 -8.35
C LEU A 388 -10.90 -11.44 -8.36
N ILE A 389 -10.16 -10.87 -9.32
CA ILE A 389 -8.70 -11.03 -9.38
C ILE A 389 -8.02 -10.26 -8.23
N ASP A 390 -8.41 -9.01 -7.99
CA ASP A 390 -7.86 -8.17 -6.90
C ASP A 390 -8.99 -7.42 -6.16
N PRO A 391 -9.69 -8.07 -5.20
CA PRO A 391 -10.83 -7.48 -4.50
C PRO A 391 -10.44 -6.35 -3.53
N GLY A 392 -9.17 -6.07 -3.40
CA GLY A 392 -8.66 -5.03 -2.53
C GLY A 392 -8.31 -3.72 -3.22
N ARG A 393 -8.54 -3.61 -4.50
CA ARG A 393 -8.32 -2.40 -5.28
C ARG A 393 -9.36 -1.33 -4.92
N SER A 394 -8.95 -0.06 -4.88
CA SER A 394 -9.87 1.05 -4.56
C SER A 394 -10.89 1.30 -5.66
N GLU A 395 -10.46 1.20 -6.91
CA GLU A 395 -11.24 1.43 -8.13
C GLU A 395 -10.79 0.50 -9.26
N TYR A 396 -11.68 0.21 -10.18
CA TYR A 396 -11.43 -0.64 -11.36
C TYR A 396 -11.63 0.17 -12.63
N LEU A 397 -10.84 1.26 -12.78
CA LEU A 397 -10.94 2.13 -13.95
C LEU A 397 -10.53 1.38 -15.21
N LEU A 398 -11.31 1.55 -16.28
CA LEU A 398 -11.09 0.85 -17.54
C LEU A 398 -9.72 1.17 -18.15
N ASP A 399 -9.28 2.42 -18.02
CA ASP A 399 -7.98 2.88 -18.51
C ASP A 399 -6.80 2.24 -17.81
N ASP A 400 -6.92 2.08 -16.48
CA ASP A 400 -5.87 1.44 -15.68
C ASP A 400 -5.74 -0.03 -16.05
N LEU A 401 -6.90 -0.71 -16.24
CA LEU A 401 -6.93 -2.10 -16.69
C LEU A 401 -6.40 -2.24 -18.12
N ALA A 402 -6.72 -1.30 -19.02
CA ALA A 402 -6.19 -1.30 -20.38
C ALA A 402 -4.66 -1.24 -20.41
N ALA A 403 -4.08 -0.38 -19.57
CA ALA A 403 -2.64 -0.26 -19.44
C ALA A 403 -2.01 -1.49 -18.78
N GLU A 404 -2.65 -2.05 -17.73
CA GLU A 404 -2.17 -3.22 -17.01
C GLU A 404 -2.09 -4.47 -17.90
N TYR A 405 -3.10 -4.66 -18.77
CA TYR A 405 -3.22 -5.83 -19.67
C TYR A 405 -2.71 -5.57 -21.09
N ASP A 406 -2.12 -4.38 -21.36
CA ASP A 406 -1.57 -3.99 -22.66
C ASP A 406 -2.58 -4.11 -23.82
N VAL A 407 -3.82 -3.71 -23.58
CA VAL A 407 -4.93 -3.81 -24.54
C VAL A 407 -5.43 -2.46 -25.06
N GLU A 408 -4.55 -1.45 -25.06
CA GLU A 408 -4.88 -0.10 -25.53
C GLU A 408 -5.34 -0.09 -26.99
N ALA A 409 -6.24 0.85 -27.29
CA ALA A 409 -6.84 1.02 -28.61
C ALA A 409 -6.79 2.47 -29.07
N VAL A 410 -6.44 2.71 -30.35
CA VAL A 410 -6.36 4.04 -30.94
C VAL A 410 -7.36 4.10 -32.12
N PRO A 411 -8.39 4.99 -32.06
CA PRO A 411 -9.36 5.12 -33.15
C PRO A 411 -8.75 5.64 -34.45
N GLU A 412 -9.06 4.97 -35.56
CA GLU A 412 -8.73 5.40 -36.92
C GLU A 412 -9.98 5.33 -37.81
N PRO A 413 -10.41 6.41 -38.48
CA PRO A 413 -9.81 7.75 -38.47
C PRO A 413 -9.95 8.44 -37.11
N GLU A 414 -9.14 9.50 -36.90
CA GLU A 414 -9.21 10.35 -35.71
C GLU A 414 -10.63 10.89 -35.53
N ALA A 415 -11.12 10.86 -34.29
CA ALA A 415 -12.46 11.30 -33.92
C ALA A 415 -12.42 12.46 -32.95
N GLU A 416 -13.53 13.15 -32.77
CA GLU A 416 -13.72 14.09 -31.67
C GLU A 416 -13.54 13.35 -30.33
N GLU A 417 -13.02 14.07 -29.31
CA GLU A 417 -12.59 13.51 -28.03
C GLU A 417 -13.62 12.56 -27.39
N GLU A 418 -14.88 12.98 -27.29
CA GLU A 418 -15.96 12.16 -26.72
C GLU A 418 -16.23 10.87 -27.53
N THR A 419 -16.17 10.96 -28.86
CA THR A 419 -16.37 9.80 -29.73
C THR A 419 -15.16 8.87 -29.69
N ALA A 420 -13.97 9.42 -29.65
CA ALA A 420 -12.72 8.66 -29.51
C ALA A 420 -12.69 7.89 -28.22
N GLU A 421 -13.11 8.50 -27.11
CA GLU A 421 -13.21 7.86 -25.80
C GLU A 421 -14.23 6.71 -25.82
N LEU A 422 -15.44 6.95 -26.36
CA LEU A 422 -16.49 5.94 -26.46
C LEU A 422 -16.05 4.73 -27.28
N VAL A 423 -15.41 4.98 -28.44
CA VAL A 423 -14.85 3.96 -29.34
C VAL A 423 -13.76 3.15 -28.64
N ARG A 424 -12.84 3.84 -27.99
CA ARG A 424 -11.75 3.25 -27.26
C ARG A 424 -12.25 2.36 -26.12
N HIS A 425 -13.19 2.85 -25.31
CA HIS A 425 -13.77 2.10 -24.20
C HIS A 425 -14.45 0.80 -24.68
N ALA A 426 -15.19 0.83 -25.78
CA ALA A 426 -15.81 -0.39 -26.34
C ALA A 426 -14.75 -1.42 -26.76
N ALA A 427 -13.69 -0.98 -27.46
CA ALA A 427 -12.63 -1.86 -27.92
C ALA A 427 -11.79 -2.44 -26.76
N VAL A 428 -11.45 -1.62 -25.80
CA VAL A 428 -10.71 -2.03 -24.59
C VAL A 428 -11.53 -3.04 -23.79
N THR A 429 -12.82 -2.78 -23.58
CA THR A 429 -13.74 -3.71 -22.89
C THR A 429 -13.77 -5.08 -23.57
N ALA A 430 -13.86 -5.11 -24.91
CA ALA A 430 -13.83 -6.36 -25.66
C ALA A 430 -12.52 -7.14 -25.44
N ARG A 431 -11.39 -6.44 -25.48
CA ARG A 431 -10.05 -7.05 -25.39
C ARG A 431 -9.68 -7.49 -23.97
N LEU A 432 -10.17 -6.80 -22.95
CA LEU A 432 -9.94 -7.14 -21.53
C LEU A 432 -10.64 -8.44 -21.11
N ARG A 433 -11.71 -8.79 -21.73
CA ARG A 433 -12.55 -9.93 -21.32
C ARG A 433 -11.76 -11.24 -21.21
N ASP A 434 -11.03 -11.60 -22.24
CA ASP A 434 -10.36 -12.92 -22.31
C ASP A 434 -9.19 -13.03 -21.31
N PRO A 435 -8.24 -12.09 -21.21
CA PRO A 435 -7.19 -12.17 -20.22
C PRO A 435 -7.67 -12.14 -18.76
N LEU A 436 -8.71 -11.34 -18.46
CA LEU A 436 -9.29 -11.33 -17.12
C LEU A 436 -10.01 -12.65 -16.79
N LEU A 437 -10.81 -13.18 -17.73
CA LEU A 437 -11.51 -14.45 -17.54
C LEU A 437 -10.54 -15.63 -17.39
N GLU A 438 -9.42 -15.63 -18.12
CA GLU A 438 -8.37 -16.62 -17.96
C GLU A 438 -7.80 -16.62 -16.55
N ARG A 439 -7.46 -15.45 -16.00
CA ARG A 439 -6.96 -15.34 -14.63
C ARG A 439 -7.97 -15.78 -13.58
N VAL A 440 -9.26 -15.47 -13.77
CA VAL A 440 -10.33 -15.96 -12.88
C VAL A 440 -10.45 -17.49 -12.93
N ARG A 441 -10.24 -18.11 -14.11
CA ARG A 441 -10.19 -19.56 -14.27
C ARG A 441 -9.00 -20.21 -13.58
N GLU A 442 -7.82 -19.62 -13.73
CA GLU A 442 -6.59 -20.08 -13.06
C GLU A 442 -6.75 -20.10 -11.55
N ARG A 443 -7.49 -19.15 -10.98
CA ARG A 443 -7.83 -19.08 -9.56
C ARG A 443 -8.95 -20.05 -9.15
N GLY A 444 -9.60 -20.72 -10.09
CA GLY A 444 -10.75 -21.59 -9.83
C GLY A 444 -12.05 -20.86 -9.45
N GLU A 445 -12.15 -19.56 -9.73
CA GLU A 445 -13.25 -18.69 -9.31
C GLU A 445 -14.31 -18.50 -10.41
N GLU A 446 -14.18 -19.12 -11.59
CA GLU A 446 -15.17 -19.01 -12.67
C GLU A 446 -16.59 -19.46 -12.23
N PRO A 447 -16.79 -20.51 -11.39
CA PRO A 447 -18.11 -20.83 -10.88
C PRO A 447 -18.70 -19.70 -10.02
N LEU A 448 -17.91 -19.07 -9.15
CA LEU A 448 -18.35 -17.89 -8.38
C LEU A 448 -18.78 -16.76 -9.31
N TYR A 449 -17.97 -16.45 -10.31
CA TYR A 449 -18.28 -15.44 -11.30
C TYR A 449 -19.59 -15.71 -12.05
N ARG A 450 -19.76 -16.93 -12.58
CA ARG A 450 -20.90 -17.30 -13.43
C ARG A 450 -22.19 -17.53 -12.67
N ASP A 451 -22.10 -18.17 -11.50
CA ASP A 451 -23.28 -18.66 -10.80
C ASP A 451 -23.77 -17.66 -9.73
N VAL A 452 -22.90 -16.73 -9.28
CA VAL A 452 -23.22 -15.77 -8.23
C VAL A 452 -23.06 -14.33 -8.71
N GLU A 453 -21.85 -13.90 -9.09
CA GLU A 453 -21.54 -12.48 -9.29
C GLU A 453 -22.28 -11.89 -10.50
N MET A 454 -22.27 -12.56 -11.64
CA MET A 454 -22.98 -12.06 -12.84
C MET A 454 -24.51 -12.05 -12.67
N PRO A 455 -25.17 -13.11 -12.15
CA PRO A 455 -26.59 -13.03 -11.87
C PRO A 455 -26.98 -11.95 -10.85
N LEU A 456 -26.10 -11.67 -9.88
CA LEU A 456 -26.32 -10.66 -8.85
C LEU A 456 -26.43 -9.24 -9.45
N VAL A 457 -25.67 -8.93 -10.51
CA VAL A 457 -25.74 -7.62 -11.19
C VAL A 457 -27.20 -7.25 -11.52
N ARG A 458 -27.94 -8.18 -12.13
CA ARG A 458 -29.34 -7.95 -12.51
C ARG A 458 -30.25 -7.78 -11.30
N VAL A 459 -30.05 -8.60 -10.25
CA VAL A 459 -30.80 -8.47 -8.99
C VAL A 459 -30.60 -7.10 -8.38
N LEU A 460 -29.35 -6.63 -8.32
CA LEU A 460 -29.02 -5.31 -7.75
C LEU A 460 -29.59 -4.16 -8.62
N ALA A 461 -29.51 -4.26 -9.93
CA ALA A 461 -30.12 -3.29 -10.82
C ALA A 461 -31.67 -3.18 -10.63
N ASP A 462 -32.35 -4.32 -10.46
CA ASP A 462 -33.79 -4.36 -10.19
C ASP A 462 -34.12 -3.77 -8.81
N MET A 463 -33.25 -4.01 -7.78
CA MET A 463 -33.41 -3.43 -6.45
C MET A 463 -33.20 -1.90 -6.47
N GLU A 464 -32.19 -1.41 -7.18
CA GLU A 464 -31.95 0.03 -7.37
C GLU A 464 -33.15 0.70 -8.05
N LYS A 465 -33.63 0.11 -9.14
CA LYS A 465 -34.82 0.60 -9.86
C LYS A 465 -36.08 0.58 -8.99
N THR A 466 -36.25 -0.42 -8.14
CA THR A 466 -37.42 -0.55 -7.27
C THR A 466 -37.42 0.49 -6.17
N GLY A 467 -36.28 0.79 -5.56
CA GLY A 467 -36.16 1.74 -4.45
C GLY A 467 -37.00 1.41 -3.23
N VAL A 468 -37.02 2.27 -2.25
CA VAL A 468 -37.77 2.14 -0.98
C VAL A 468 -38.54 3.43 -0.67
N LYS A 469 -39.76 3.29 -0.17
CA LYS A 469 -40.61 4.45 0.17
C LYS A 469 -40.26 5.02 1.55
N ILE A 470 -40.31 6.36 1.67
CA ILE A 470 -40.12 7.08 2.92
C ILE A 470 -41.39 7.86 3.23
N ASP A 471 -41.79 7.81 4.51
CA ASP A 471 -42.78 8.73 5.09
C ASP A 471 -42.08 10.07 5.37
N THR A 472 -42.22 11.00 4.42
CA THR A 472 -41.60 12.33 4.49
C THR A 472 -42.15 13.20 5.62
N TYR A 473 -43.41 13.01 6.00
CA TYR A 473 -44.01 13.72 7.12
C TYR A 473 -43.35 13.32 8.45
N ARG A 474 -43.26 12.00 8.70
CA ARG A 474 -42.59 11.46 9.88
C ARG A 474 -41.11 11.83 9.92
N MET A 475 -40.42 11.76 8.78
CA MET A 475 -39.03 12.17 8.68
C MET A 475 -38.86 13.66 9.03
N GLY A 476 -39.78 14.51 8.55
CA GLY A 476 -39.80 15.97 8.87
C GLY A 476 -40.00 16.25 10.35
N GLU A 477 -40.92 15.52 11.03
CA GLU A 477 -41.12 15.65 12.47
C GLU A 477 -39.86 15.29 13.28
N ILE A 478 -39.19 14.19 12.92
CA ILE A 478 -37.94 13.77 13.55
C ILE A 478 -36.87 14.84 13.32
N THR A 479 -36.72 15.30 12.06
CA THR A 479 -35.75 16.33 11.69
C THR A 479 -35.89 17.62 12.49
N ALA A 480 -37.13 18.14 12.57
CA ALA A 480 -37.41 19.37 13.32
C ALA A 480 -37.04 19.23 14.81
N ARG A 481 -37.51 18.16 15.44
CA ARG A 481 -37.23 17.91 16.88
C ARG A 481 -35.72 17.76 17.15
N LEU A 482 -34.98 17.09 16.26
CA LEU A 482 -33.53 16.94 16.44
C LEU A 482 -32.79 18.26 16.17
N ALA A 483 -33.22 19.03 15.19
CA ALA A 483 -32.65 20.34 14.92
C ALA A 483 -32.78 21.27 16.14
N ASP A 484 -33.98 21.36 16.75
CA ASP A 484 -34.20 22.11 17.96
C ASP A 484 -33.28 21.64 19.11
N ARG A 485 -33.13 20.31 19.24
CA ARG A 485 -32.26 19.75 20.29
C ARG A 485 -30.77 20.02 20.04
N VAL A 486 -30.31 19.99 18.80
CA VAL A 486 -28.93 20.35 18.42
C VAL A 486 -28.65 21.82 18.76
N GLU A 487 -29.60 22.73 18.48
CA GLU A 487 -29.48 24.16 18.83
C GLU A 487 -29.37 24.35 20.35
N GLU A 488 -30.23 23.70 21.15
CA GLU A 488 -30.12 23.71 22.61
C GLU A 488 -28.77 23.25 23.15
N LEU A 489 -28.20 22.17 22.51
CA LEU A 489 -26.92 21.63 22.91
C LEU A 489 -25.75 22.55 22.50
N GLU A 490 -25.86 23.27 21.38
CA GLU A 490 -24.89 24.27 20.96
C GLU A 490 -24.86 25.43 21.94
N GLU A 491 -26.04 26.02 22.28
CA GLU A 491 -26.15 27.08 23.28
C GLU A 491 -25.55 26.62 24.62
N ARG A 492 -25.90 25.42 25.06
CA ARG A 492 -25.39 24.87 26.32
C ARG A 492 -23.87 24.62 26.28
N THR A 493 -23.34 24.21 25.15
CA THR A 493 -21.89 24.06 24.96
C THR A 493 -21.18 25.40 25.05
N TYR A 494 -21.70 26.46 24.44
CA TYR A 494 -21.12 27.79 24.49
C TYR A 494 -21.20 28.41 25.91
N GLU A 495 -22.29 28.19 26.62
CA GLU A 495 -22.39 28.61 28.04
C GLU A 495 -21.29 27.95 28.89
N LEU A 496 -21.12 26.61 28.75
CA LEU A 496 -20.14 25.85 29.53
C LEU A 496 -18.71 26.18 29.13
N ALA A 497 -18.47 26.49 27.85
CA ALA A 497 -17.18 26.92 27.34
C ALA A 497 -16.85 28.38 27.66
N GLY A 498 -17.88 29.23 27.88
CA GLY A 498 -17.75 30.69 28.09
C GLY A 498 -17.37 31.47 26.82
N GLU A 499 -17.49 30.86 25.65
CA GLU A 499 -17.29 31.46 24.32
C GLU A 499 -17.93 30.61 23.21
N GLN A 500 -18.23 31.25 22.07
CA GLN A 500 -18.67 30.55 20.87
C GLN A 500 -17.48 30.04 20.07
N PHE A 501 -17.60 28.82 19.52
CA PHE A 501 -16.59 28.18 18.69
C PHE A 501 -17.23 27.12 17.77
N VAL A 502 -16.53 26.62 16.78
CA VAL A 502 -17.04 25.56 15.91
C VAL A 502 -16.88 24.19 16.62
N ILE A 503 -17.96 23.67 17.20
CA ILE A 503 -17.98 22.42 18.00
C ILE A 503 -17.50 21.23 17.18
N GLY A 504 -17.83 21.20 15.88
CA GLY A 504 -17.37 20.18 14.93
C GLY A 504 -15.89 20.25 14.56
N SER A 505 -15.16 21.32 14.92
CA SER A 505 -13.73 21.46 14.65
C SER A 505 -12.91 20.79 15.75
N PRO A 506 -12.16 19.68 15.46
CA PRO A 506 -11.34 19.01 16.46
C PRO A 506 -10.28 19.92 17.08
N GLN A 507 -9.75 20.88 16.33
CA GLN A 507 -8.74 21.82 16.79
C GLN A 507 -9.32 22.83 17.78
N GLN A 508 -10.47 23.45 17.45
CA GLN A 508 -11.11 24.41 18.34
C GLN A 508 -11.64 23.72 19.59
N LEU A 509 -12.26 22.58 19.45
CA LEU A 509 -12.73 21.77 20.58
C LEU A 509 -11.58 21.33 21.48
N GLY A 510 -10.46 20.87 20.92
CA GLY A 510 -9.27 20.51 21.68
C GLY A 510 -8.71 21.69 22.49
N ARG A 511 -8.68 22.91 21.90
CA ARG A 511 -8.30 24.13 22.61
C ARG A 511 -9.25 24.43 23.79
N ILE A 512 -10.56 24.30 23.58
CA ILE A 512 -11.55 24.53 24.65
C ILE A 512 -11.38 23.53 25.78
N LEU A 513 -11.35 22.22 25.48
CA LEU A 513 -11.32 21.19 26.50
C LEU A 513 -9.99 21.15 27.27
N PHE A 514 -8.87 21.24 26.59
CA PHE A 514 -7.56 20.97 27.18
C PHE A 514 -6.80 22.24 27.58
N ASP A 515 -6.83 23.28 26.74
CA ASP A 515 -6.10 24.53 27.05
C ASP A 515 -6.90 25.48 27.92
N LYS A 516 -8.23 25.62 27.69
CA LYS A 516 -9.08 26.58 28.43
C LYS A 516 -9.67 25.97 29.69
N LEU A 517 -10.32 24.80 29.59
CA LEU A 517 -10.98 24.15 30.73
C LEU A 517 -10.01 23.28 31.54
N GLY A 518 -8.78 23.03 31.06
CA GLY A 518 -7.74 22.34 31.79
C GLY A 518 -8.01 20.85 32.02
N LEU A 519 -8.85 20.23 31.17
CA LEU A 519 -9.09 18.77 31.26
C LEU A 519 -7.85 17.99 30.90
N THR A 520 -7.72 16.77 31.45
CA THR A 520 -6.54 15.94 31.20
C THR A 520 -6.53 15.50 29.74
N PRO A 521 -5.56 15.93 28.91
CA PRO A 521 -5.53 15.55 27.52
C PRO A 521 -5.11 14.09 27.38
N GLY A 522 -5.73 13.39 26.45
CA GLY A 522 -5.25 12.11 25.96
C GLY A 522 -3.98 12.27 25.11
N ARG A 523 -3.76 11.38 24.15
CA ARG A 523 -2.59 11.42 23.26
C ARG A 523 -2.58 12.67 22.38
N LYS A 524 -1.46 13.41 22.39
CA LYS A 524 -1.25 14.55 21.48
C LYS A 524 -0.66 14.04 20.17
N GLY A 525 -1.38 14.26 19.06
CA GLY A 525 -0.90 13.99 17.70
C GLY A 525 -0.06 15.13 17.12
N LYS A 526 0.41 14.97 15.87
CA LYS A 526 1.17 16.01 15.15
C LYS A 526 0.34 17.29 14.91
N THR A 527 -0.98 17.17 14.79
CA THR A 527 -1.92 18.27 14.47
C THR A 527 -2.65 18.84 15.69
N GLY A 528 -2.39 18.34 16.89
CA GLY A 528 -3.04 18.77 18.13
C GLY A 528 -3.53 17.63 19.00
N TYR A 529 -4.41 17.97 19.96
CA TYR A 529 -5.03 16.97 20.83
C TYR A 529 -6.15 16.21 20.07
N SER A 530 -6.21 14.89 20.25
CA SER A 530 -7.35 14.13 19.78
C SER A 530 -8.59 14.47 20.62
N THR A 531 -9.73 14.62 19.95
CA THR A 531 -11.05 14.77 20.55
C THR A 531 -12.00 13.66 20.08
N ASP A 532 -11.45 12.49 19.75
CA ASP A 532 -12.23 11.33 19.34
C ASP A 532 -13.14 10.80 20.47
N THR A 533 -14.02 9.89 20.12
CA THR A 533 -15.00 9.32 21.05
C THR A 533 -14.34 8.66 22.26
N LYS A 534 -13.14 8.03 22.09
CA LYS A 534 -12.44 7.38 23.19
C LYS A 534 -11.90 8.41 24.18
N VAL A 535 -11.31 9.48 23.67
CA VAL A 535 -10.81 10.58 24.50
C VAL A 535 -11.96 11.24 25.25
N LEU A 536 -13.08 11.57 24.58
CA LEU A 536 -14.25 12.17 25.26
C LEU A 536 -14.81 11.27 26.34
N ARG A 537 -14.95 9.96 26.09
CA ARG A 537 -15.39 9.01 27.12
C ARG A 537 -14.47 8.97 28.32
N SER A 538 -13.16 9.04 28.12
CA SER A 538 -12.18 9.00 29.23
C SER A 538 -12.27 10.20 30.17
N ILE A 539 -12.76 11.33 29.70
CA ILE A 539 -12.92 12.59 30.46
C ILE A 539 -14.39 12.96 30.73
N ARG A 540 -15.33 12.01 30.48
CA ARG A 540 -16.78 12.28 30.58
C ARG A 540 -17.23 12.75 31.95
N GLY A 541 -16.56 12.28 33.01
CA GLY A 541 -16.86 12.67 34.39
C GLY A 541 -16.18 13.98 34.86
N ASP A 542 -15.22 14.49 34.09
CA ASP A 542 -14.37 15.59 34.54
C ASP A 542 -15.03 16.97 34.38
N HIS A 543 -15.93 17.13 33.39
CA HIS A 543 -16.62 18.37 33.15
C HIS A 543 -17.98 18.18 32.45
N ALA A 544 -19.00 19.00 32.85
CA ALA A 544 -20.35 18.91 32.31
C ALA A 544 -20.46 19.18 30.80
N ILE A 545 -19.47 19.79 30.16
CA ILE A 545 -19.44 20.06 28.72
C ILE A 545 -19.29 18.77 27.90
N VAL A 546 -18.60 17.75 28.42
CA VAL A 546 -18.24 16.54 27.66
C VAL A 546 -19.49 15.76 27.24
N PRO A 547 -20.40 15.34 28.13
CA PRO A 547 -21.61 14.64 27.72
C PRO A 547 -22.49 15.46 26.78
N VAL A 548 -22.51 16.82 26.90
CA VAL A 548 -23.24 17.68 25.96
C VAL A 548 -22.66 17.62 24.56
N ILE A 549 -21.32 17.61 24.43
CA ILE A 549 -20.65 17.48 23.13
C ILE A 549 -20.85 16.10 22.55
N GLU A 550 -20.83 15.05 23.36
CA GLU A 550 -21.09 13.67 22.89
C GLU A 550 -22.50 13.56 22.29
N GLU A 551 -23.53 14.07 22.99
CA GLU A 551 -24.91 14.09 22.49
C GLU A 551 -25.01 14.96 21.23
N TRP A 552 -24.43 16.17 21.24
CA TRP A 552 -24.41 17.04 20.07
C TRP A 552 -23.81 16.36 18.84
N ARG A 553 -22.70 15.65 18.98
CA ARG A 553 -22.05 14.92 17.88
C ARG A 553 -22.92 13.82 17.32
N GLU A 554 -23.56 13.02 18.19
CA GLU A 554 -24.46 11.96 17.79
C GLU A 554 -25.63 12.52 16.97
N LEU A 555 -26.33 13.54 17.51
CA LEU A 555 -27.49 14.12 16.87
C LEU A 555 -27.15 14.87 15.57
N SER A 556 -26.08 15.68 15.59
CA SER A 556 -25.61 16.39 14.39
C SER A 556 -25.21 15.44 13.27
N LYS A 557 -24.56 14.30 13.59
CA LYS A 557 -24.24 13.28 12.61
C LYS A 557 -25.51 12.69 11.98
N LEU A 558 -26.50 12.34 12.77
CA LEU A 558 -27.76 11.79 12.26
C LEU A 558 -28.52 12.81 11.41
N LEU A 559 -28.56 14.06 11.85
CA LEU A 559 -29.23 15.14 11.15
C LEU A 559 -28.58 15.39 9.79
N ASN A 560 -27.25 15.57 9.76
CA ASN A 560 -26.52 15.93 8.54
C ASN A 560 -26.31 14.76 7.58
N THR A 561 -26.24 13.53 8.09
CA THR A 561 -25.98 12.35 7.23
C THR A 561 -27.25 11.74 6.66
N TYR A 562 -28.35 11.78 7.39
CA TYR A 562 -29.57 11.09 7.00
C TYR A 562 -30.79 12.02 6.89
N LEU A 563 -31.14 12.72 7.98
CA LEU A 563 -32.44 13.36 8.09
C LEU A 563 -32.61 14.53 7.11
N GLN A 564 -31.58 15.34 6.92
CA GLN A 564 -31.62 16.48 6.00
C GLN A 564 -31.43 16.05 4.53
N PRO A 565 -30.46 15.16 4.17
CA PRO A 565 -30.23 14.79 2.76
C PRO A 565 -31.29 13.87 2.19
N LEU A 566 -31.77 12.85 2.95
CA LEU A 566 -32.65 11.81 2.40
C LEU A 566 -33.92 12.34 1.72
N PRO A 567 -34.64 13.33 2.26
CA PRO A 567 -35.82 13.87 1.59
C PRO A 567 -35.54 14.49 0.21
N SER A 568 -34.34 15.06 0.01
CA SER A 568 -33.95 15.66 -1.27
C SER A 568 -33.51 14.65 -2.32
N MET A 569 -33.28 13.39 -1.93
CA MET A 569 -32.88 12.30 -2.80
C MET A 569 -34.05 11.43 -3.25
N ILE A 570 -35.28 11.78 -2.87
CA ILE A 570 -36.48 11.05 -3.28
C ILE A 570 -36.74 11.32 -4.75
N GLY A 571 -36.88 10.25 -5.54
CA GLY A 571 -37.19 10.31 -6.95
C GLY A 571 -38.64 10.77 -7.26
N GLU A 572 -38.91 10.99 -8.52
CA GLU A 572 -40.28 11.41 -9.01
C GLU A 572 -41.35 10.38 -8.66
N ASP A 573 -41.02 9.12 -8.52
CA ASP A 573 -41.88 8.02 -8.09
C ASP A 573 -42.18 8.01 -6.57
N GLY A 574 -41.61 8.95 -5.81
CA GLY A 574 -41.76 9.05 -4.36
C GLY A 574 -40.96 8.03 -3.57
N ARG A 575 -39.95 7.43 -4.18
CA ARG A 575 -39.07 6.41 -3.57
C ARG A 575 -37.63 6.89 -3.53
N LEU A 576 -36.89 6.32 -2.63
CA LEU A 576 -35.46 6.53 -2.51
C LEU A 576 -34.71 5.39 -3.21
N HIS A 577 -33.78 5.75 -4.08
CA HIS A 577 -32.97 4.80 -4.85
C HIS A 577 -31.51 4.90 -4.37
N THR A 578 -31.02 3.84 -3.74
CA THR A 578 -29.61 3.71 -3.36
C THR A 578 -28.86 2.95 -4.43
N THR A 579 -27.58 3.19 -4.56
CA THR A 579 -26.70 2.38 -5.41
C THR A 579 -26.12 1.22 -4.57
N PHE A 580 -26.22 -0.01 -5.06
CA PHE A 580 -25.59 -1.19 -4.46
C PHE A 580 -24.25 -1.46 -5.14
N ASN A 581 -23.16 -1.33 -4.39
CA ASN A 581 -21.82 -1.57 -4.92
C ASN A 581 -21.39 -3.01 -4.63
N GLN A 582 -21.02 -3.72 -5.69
CA GLN A 582 -20.61 -5.13 -5.65
C GLN A 582 -19.08 -5.27 -5.51
N THR A 583 -18.32 -4.27 -5.97
CA THR A 583 -16.86 -4.32 -6.14
C THR A 583 -16.06 -3.47 -5.12
N VAL A 584 -16.70 -2.93 -4.07
CA VAL A 584 -16.05 -2.02 -3.11
C VAL A 584 -15.45 -2.75 -1.92
N ALA A 585 -16.12 -3.78 -1.40
CA ALA A 585 -15.66 -4.47 -0.21
C ALA A 585 -14.78 -5.68 -0.59
N ALA A 586 -13.54 -5.71 -0.16
CA ALA A 586 -12.61 -6.83 -0.39
C ALA A 586 -13.10 -8.19 0.16
N THR A 587 -14.14 -8.17 1.01
CA THR A 587 -14.72 -9.37 1.63
C THR A 587 -15.86 -10.01 0.84
N GLY A 588 -16.25 -9.46 -0.32
CA GLY A 588 -17.45 -9.90 -1.07
C GLY A 588 -18.76 -9.36 -0.50
N ARG A 589 -18.75 -8.51 0.54
CA ARG A 589 -19.99 -7.88 1.03
C ARG A 589 -20.41 -6.74 0.12
N LEU A 590 -21.73 -6.59 -0.07
CA LEU A 590 -22.28 -5.43 -0.75
C LEU A 590 -22.14 -4.18 0.12
N SER A 591 -21.92 -3.04 -0.51
CA SER A 591 -22.04 -1.73 0.15
C SER A 591 -23.10 -0.88 -0.56
N THR A 592 -23.57 0.17 0.11
CA THR A 592 -24.53 1.12 -0.48
C THR A 592 -23.97 2.53 -0.47
N SER A 593 -24.28 3.29 -1.53
CA SER A 593 -23.92 4.70 -1.68
C SER A 593 -25.06 5.49 -2.32
N ASN A 594 -25.05 6.78 -2.17
CA ASN A 594 -25.97 7.74 -2.80
C ASN A 594 -27.47 7.42 -2.65
N PRO A 595 -27.97 7.25 -1.40
CA PRO A 595 -27.35 7.39 -0.08
C PRO A 595 -26.88 6.05 0.51
N ASN A 596 -25.95 6.10 1.51
CA ASN A 596 -25.57 4.90 2.25
C ASN A 596 -26.65 4.52 3.29
N LEU A 597 -27.52 3.58 2.95
CA LEU A 597 -28.60 3.10 3.81
C LEU A 597 -28.16 2.06 4.83
N GLN A 598 -26.99 1.42 4.63
CA GLN A 598 -26.46 0.40 5.58
C GLN A 598 -25.92 1.01 6.86
N SER A 599 -25.59 2.30 6.86
CA SER A 599 -25.03 2.99 8.01
C SER A 599 -26.07 3.62 8.95
N ILE A 600 -27.38 3.49 8.64
CA ILE A 600 -28.46 3.97 9.53
C ILE A 600 -28.43 3.16 10.83
N PRO A 601 -28.33 3.82 12.02
CA PRO A 601 -28.24 3.14 13.30
C PRO A 601 -29.45 2.22 13.57
N ILE A 602 -29.18 1.04 14.16
CA ILE A 602 -30.24 0.06 14.48
C ILE A 602 -30.36 -0.19 16.00
N ARG A 603 -29.36 0.20 16.79
CA ARG A 603 -29.29 -0.12 18.21
C ARG A 603 -29.90 0.96 19.11
N THR A 604 -29.76 2.22 18.70
CA THR A 604 -30.31 3.35 19.47
C THR A 604 -31.80 3.53 19.19
N ASP A 605 -32.56 4.04 20.15
CA ASP A 605 -33.99 4.27 19.99
C ASP A 605 -34.27 5.31 18.89
N LEU A 606 -33.40 6.30 18.76
CA LEU A 606 -33.47 7.28 17.70
C LEU A 606 -33.19 6.65 16.31
N GLY A 607 -32.23 5.73 16.22
CA GLY A 607 -31.98 4.96 14.98
C GLY A 607 -33.19 4.12 14.57
N LYS A 608 -33.88 3.48 15.54
CA LYS A 608 -35.13 2.74 15.28
C LYS A 608 -36.24 3.67 14.83
N GLU A 609 -36.31 4.88 15.37
CA GLU A 609 -37.28 5.88 14.99
C GLU A 609 -37.05 6.36 13.55
N ILE A 610 -35.80 6.66 13.17
CA ILE A 610 -35.44 7.00 11.78
C ILE A 610 -35.80 5.84 10.83
N ARG A 611 -35.46 4.60 11.18
CA ARG A 611 -35.82 3.42 10.37
C ARG A 611 -37.31 3.23 10.21
N SER A 612 -38.12 3.65 11.20
CA SER A 612 -39.57 3.56 11.12
C SER A 612 -40.23 4.51 10.12
N ALA A 613 -39.46 5.45 9.57
CA ALA A 613 -39.89 6.31 8.47
C ALA A 613 -39.79 5.61 7.09
N PHE A 614 -39.08 4.48 7.02
CA PHE A 614 -39.09 3.63 5.82
C PHE A 614 -40.35 2.76 5.86
N VAL A 615 -41.18 2.91 4.88
CA VAL A 615 -42.53 2.32 4.86
C VAL A 615 -42.79 1.51 3.57
N ALA A 616 -43.72 0.59 3.67
CA ALA A 616 -44.22 -0.12 2.51
C ALA A 616 -45.40 0.63 1.84
N GLU A 617 -45.72 0.29 0.60
CA GLU A 617 -46.93 0.76 -0.06
C GLU A 617 -48.18 0.29 0.66
N GLN A 618 -49.30 0.97 0.44
CA GLN A 618 -50.57 0.57 1.00
C GLN A 618 -50.94 -0.88 0.56
N GLY A 619 -51.17 -1.73 1.54
CA GLY A 619 -51.47 -3.16 1.30
C GLY A 619 -50.22 -4.07 1.24
N ALA A 620 -49.03 -3.50 1.23
CA ALA A 620 -47.76 -4.23 1.29
C ALA A 620 -47.13 -4.18 2.69
N ARG A 621 -46.07 -4.95 2.90
CA ARG A 621 -45.29 -4.98 4.14
C ARG A 621 -43.81 -5.06 3.84
N LEU A 622 -42.97 -4.38 4.65
CA LEU A 622 -41.52 -4.64 4.67
C LEU A 622 -41.25 -5.90 5.47
N ILE A 623 -40.48 -6.80 4.89
CA ILE A 623 -40.05 -8.05 5.50
C ILE A 623 -38.52 -7.93 5.68
N SER A 624 -38.04 -8.14 6.92
CA SER A 624 -36.63 -8.28 7.22
C SER A 624 -36.33 -9.75 7.51
N ALA A 625 -35.43 -10.33 6.74
CA ALA A 625 -34.96 -11.71 6.89
C ALA A 625 -33.44 -11.71 7.08
N ASP A 626 -32.96 -12.46 8.06
CA ASP A 626 -31.54 -12.60 8.37
C ASP A 626 -31.17 -14.04 8.64
N TYR A 627 -30.04 -14.48 8.13
CA TYR A 627 -29.53 -15.81 8.43
C TYR A 627 -29.02 -15.90 9.87
N SER A 628 -29.50 -16.92 10.61
CA SER A 628 -29.06 -17.13 11.99
C SER A 628 -27.60 -17.60 12.04
N GLN A 629 -26.70 -16.75 12.53
CA GLN A 629 -25.29 -17.05 12.80
C GLN A 629 -24.54 -17.62 11.58
N ILE A 630 -24.80 -17.10 10.38
CA ILE A 630 -24.29 -17.67 9.13
C ILE A 630 -22.75 -17.74 9.11
N GLU A 631 -22.06 -16.72 9.60
CA GLU A 631 -20.60 -16.67 9.64
C GLU A 631 -20.01 -17.78 10.53
N LEU A 632 -20.62 -18.04 11.67
CA LEU A 632 -20.19 -19.15 12.55
C LEU A 632 -20.52 -20.53 11.94
N ARG A 633 -21.59 -20.65 11.17
CA ARG A 633 -21.91 -21.88 10.43
C ARG A 633 -20.91 -22.14 9.32
N ILE A 634 -20.51 -21.09 8.60
CA ILE A 634 -19.46 -21.16 7.59
C ILE A 634 -18.13 -21.54 8.26
N LEU A 635 -17.79 -20.89 9.38
CA LEU A 635 -16.59 -21.24 10.14
C LEU A 635 -16.58 -22.72 10.55
N ALA A 636 -17.69 -23.22 11.12
CA ALA A 636 -17.81 -24.62 11.51
C ALA A 636 -17.64 -25.58 10.32
N HIS A 637 -18.12 -25.18 9.13
CA HIS A 637 -17.97 -25.95 7.90
C HIS A 637 -16.50 -25.97 7.41
N VAL A 638 -15.89 -24.80 7.30
CA VAL A 638 -14.55 -24.62 6.72
C VAL A 638 -13.46 -25.17 7.66
N SER A 639 -13.55 -24.89 8.97
CA SER A 639 -12.59 -25.39 9.98
C SER A 639 -12.74 -26.88 10.25
N GLY A 640 -13.94 -27.43 10.07
CA GLY A 640 -14.27 -28.79 10.47
C GLY A 640 -14.31 -29.00 11.98
N GLU A 641 -14.31 -27.91 12.79
CA GLU A 641 -14.29 -27.99 14.25
C GLU A 641 -15.48 -28.83 14.80
N PRO A 642 -15.21 -29.97 15.43
CA PRO A 642 -16.27 -30.93 15.82
C PRO A 642 -17.29 -30.30 16.75
N LYS A 643 -16.86 -29.54 17.76
CA LYS A 643 -17.77 -28.98 18.77
C LYS A 643 -18.72 -27.93 18.18
N LEU A 644 -18.21 -27.08 17.28
CA LEU A 644 -19.06 -26.12 16.57
C LEU A 644 -20.08 -26.82 15.68
N ARG A 645 -19.67 -27.88 14.97
CA ARG A 645 -20.57 -28.67 14.11
C ARG A 645 -21.65 -29.37 14.93
N GLU A 646 -21.27 -30.08 16.01
CA GLU A 646 -22.20 -30.75 16.89
C GLU A 646 -23.21 -29.79 17.54
N ALA A 647 -22.75 -28.58 17.95
CA ALA A 647 -23.66 -27.60 18.54
C ALA A 647 -24.70 -27.13 17.51
N PHE A 648 -24.32 -26.89 16.26
CA PHE A 648 -25.27 -26.55 15.19
C PHE A 648 -26.20 -27.72 14.82
N GLU A 649 -25.71 -28.95 14.78
CA GLU A 649 -26.51 -30.15 14.54
C GLU A 649 -27.57 -30.37 15.64
N ARG A 650 -27.24 -30.03 16.89
CA ARG A 650 -28.19 -30.05 18.03
C ARG A 650 -29.11 -28.84 18.09
N GLY A 651 -28.94 -27.86 17.19
CA GLY A 651 -29.71 -26.62 17.16
C GLY A 651 -29.42 -25.71 18.36
N GLU A 652 -28.23 -25.79 18.95
CA GLU A 652 -27.82 -24.97 20.07
C GLU A 652 -27.46 -23.54 19.62
N ASP A 653 -27.74 -22.56 20.46
CA ASP A 653 -27.27 -21.20 20.27
C ASP A 653 -25.81 -21.09 20.72
N ILE A 654 -24.90 -20.93 19.74
CA ILE A 654 -23.45 -20.83 19.98
C ILE A 654 -23.09 -19.76 21.00
N HIS A 655 -23.79 -18.60 20.97
CA HIS A 655 -23.52 -17.51 21.92
C HIS A 655 -23.91 -17.90 23.34
N THR A 656 -25.00 -18.66 23.50
CA THR A 656 -25.41 -19.22 24.79
C THR A 656 -24.40 -20.26 25.28
N ALA A 657 -23.95 -21.16 24.42
CA ALA A 657 -22.94 -22.15 24.75
C ALA A 657 -21.61 -21.51 25.17
N THR A 658 -21.17 -20.47 24.40
CA THR A 658 -19.96 -19.70 24.73
C THR A 658 -20.09 -18.96 26.07
N ALA A 659 -21.24 -18.35 26.36
CA ALA A 659 -21.47 -17.69 27.65
C ALA A 659 -21.35 -18.67 28.82
N ALA A 660 -21.96 -19.85 28.70
CA ALA A 660 -21.88 -20.88 29.72
C ALA A 660 -20.43 -21.29 30.02
N GLU A 661 -19.62 -21.50 28.99
CA GLU A 661 -18.28 -22.04 29.16
C GLU A 661 -17.25 -20.96 29.49
N VAL A 662 -17.27 -19.79 28.77
CA VAL A 662 -16.28 -18.75 28.94
C VAL A 662 -16.58 -17.84 30.12
N LEU A 663 -17.87 -17.52 30.37
CA LEU A 663 -18.28 -16.67 31.48
C LEU A 663 -18.68 -17.49 32.72
N GLY A 664 -18.82 -18.84 32.62
CA GLY A 664 -19.22 -19.70 33.70
C GLY A 664 -20.67 -19.52 34.16
N VAL A 665 -21.56 -19.11 33.24
CA VAL A 665 -22.97 -18.79 33.52
C VAL A 665 -23.86 -19.98 33.17
N ASP A 666 -24.83 -20.30 34.05
CA ASP A 666 -25.85 -21.31 33.77
C ASP A 666 -26.70 -20.89 32.55
N PRO A 667 -26.75 -21.72 31.47
CA PRO A 667 -27.54 -21.39 30.29
C PRO A 667 -29.01 -21.05 30.56
N ALA A 668 -29.61 -21.66 31.58
CA ALA A 668 -31.00 -21.41 31.99
C ALA A 668 -31.21 -20.03 32.65
N LYS A 669 -30.14 -19.37 33.09
CA LYS A 669 -30.15 -18.09 33.81
C LYS A 669 -29.47 -16.97 33.02
N LEU A 670 -29.08 -17.26 31.80
CA LEU A 670 -28.31 -16.33 30.95
C LEU A 670 -29.10 -15.03 30.69
N THR A 671 -28.48 -13.90 31.00
CA THR A 671 -29.02 -12.59 30.69
C THR A 671 -28.76 -12.19 29.26
N SER A 672 -29.56 -11.27 28.71
CA SER A 672 -29.30 -10.69 27.36
C SER A 672 -27.95 -9.99 27.28
N GLY A 673 -27.46 -9.41 28.37
CA GLY A 673 -26.14 -8.75 28.46
C GLY A 673 -25.02 -9.79 28.34
N GLU A 674 -25.05 -10.85 29.09
CA GLU A 674 -24.04 -11.94 29.06
C GLU A 674 -24.01 -12.63 27.69
N ARG A 675 -25.19 -12.84 27.08
CA ARG A 675 -25.25 -13.34 25.70
C ARG A 675 -24.62 -12.37 24.69
N SER A 676 -24.78 -11.06 24.90
CA SER A 676 -24.15 -10.02 24.04
C SER A 676 -22.63 -10.01 24.22
N ILE A 677 -22.12 -10.19 25.43
CA ILE A 677 -20.69 -10.35 25.71
C ILE A 677 -20.15 -11.60 24.99
N ALA A 678 -20.81 -12.74 25.12
CA ALA A 678 -20.41 -13.97 24.41
C ALA A 678 -20.46 -13.81 22.90
N LYS A 679 -21.44 -13.09 22.35
CA LYS A 679 -21.49 -12.73 20.93
C LYS A 679 -20.28 -11.91 20.52
N MET A 680 -19.87 -10.94 21.32
CA MET A 680 -18.70 -10.10 21.07
C MET A 680 -17.40 -10.90 21.13
N ILE A 681 -17.29 -11.86 22.08
CA ILE A 681 -16.16 -12.77 22.19
C ILE A 681 -16.08 -13.68 20.95
N ASN A 682 -17.18 -14.33 20.55
CA ASN A 682 -17.22 -15.20 19.38
C ASN A 682 -16.74 -14.49 18.11
N PHE A 683 -17.37 -13.36 17.78
CA PHE A 683 -16.99 -12.62 16.58
C PHE A 683 -15.61 -11.96 16.71
N GLY A 684 -15.30 -11.43 17.89
CA GLY A 684 -14.00 -10.82 18.15
C GLY A 684 -12.86 -11.80 17.88
N ILE A 685 -12.92 -13.01 18.40
CA ILE A 685 -11.87 -14.02 18.24
C ILE A 685 -11.80 -14.50 16.79
N VAL A 686 -12.95 -14.76 16.16
CA VAL A 686 -12.99 -15.16 14.72
C VAL A 686 -12.34 -14.12 13.83
N TYR A 687 -12.47 -12.84 14.17
CA TYR A 687 -11.83 -11.73 13.43
C TYR A 687 -10.47 -11.29 14.01
N GLY A 688 -9.85 -12.12 14.87
CA GLY A 688 -8.49 -11.89 15.36
C GLY A 688 -8.36 -10.74 16.36
N ILE A 689 -9.36 -10.49 17.20
CA ILE A 689 -9.28 -9.46 18.23
C ILE A 689 -8.19 -9.78 19.25
N SER A 690 -7.33 -8.80 19.56
CA SER A 690 -6.36 -8.94 20.64
C SER A 690 -7.02 -8.76 22.01
N ALA A 691 -6.35 -9.24 23.08
CA ALA A 691 -6.80 -9.02 24.46
C ALA A 691 -7.00 -7.54 24.80
N TYR A 692 -6.19 -6.64 24.19
CA TYR A 692 -6.36 -5.19 24.31
C TYR A 692 -7.67 -4.72 23.65
N GLY A 693 -7.95 -5.17 22.42
CA GLY A 693 -9.18 -4.82 21.70
C GLY A 693 -10.43 -5.35 22.41
N LEU A 694 -10.37 -6.57 22.93
CA LEU A 694 -11.48 -7.17 23.69
C LEU A 694 -11.70 -6.45 25.02
N SER A 695 -10.63 -6.11 25.74
CA SER A 695 -10.65 -5.29 26.97
C SER A 695 -11.34 -3.94 26.74
N ASP A 696 -10.98 -3.25 25.67
CA ASP A 696 -11.54 -1.96 25.30
C ASP A 696 -13.04 -2.06 24.93
N ASN A 697 -13.41 -3.09 24.16
CA ASN A 697 -14.80 -3.31 23.73
C ASN A 697 -15.75 -3.73 24.87
N LEU A 698 -15.26 -4.49 25.84
CA LEU A 698 -16.03 -4.96 26.97
C LEU A 698 -15.91 -4.08 28.23
N GLU A 699 -15.02 -3.09 28.20
CA GLU A 699 -14.68 -2.24 29.35
C GLU A 699 -14.23 -3.06 30.58
N ILE A 700 -13.41 -4.11 30.35
CA ILE A 700 -12.88 -5.02 31.38
C ILE A 700 -11.34 -4.94 31.42
N PRO A 701 -10.69 -5.37 32.53
CA PRO A 701 -9.23 -5.47 32.57
C PRO A 701 -8.66 -6.36 31.47
N LYS A 702 -7.48 -6.01 30.95
CA LYS A 702 -6.80 -6.74 29.87
C LYS A 702 -6.55 -8.22 30.25
N GLU A 703 -6.21 -8.46 31.50
CA GLU A 703 -5.98 -9.80 32.06
C GLU A 703 -7.24 -10.66 31.98
N GLN A 704 -8.41 -10.07 32.26
CA GLN A 704 -9.70 -10.76 32.15
C GLN A 704 -10.07 -11.02 30.68
N ALA A 705 -9.80 -10.05 29.79
CA ALA A 705 -9.98 -10.23 28.35
C ALA A 705 -9.12 -11.39 27.81
N GLN A 706 -7.87 -11.50 28.27
CA GLN A 706 -6.98 -12.59 27.91
C GLN A 706 -7.52 -13.94 28.41
N GLN A 707 -8.00 -14.00 29.65
CA GLN A 707 -8.63 -15.21 30.18
C GLN A 707 -9.84 -15.68 29.36
N TYR A 708 -10.65 -14.75 28.86
CA TYR A 708 -11.77 -15.09 27.98
C TYR A 708 -11.30 -15.64 26.62
N ILE A 709 -10.26 -15.08 26.06
CA ILE A 709 -9.66 -15.60 24.81
C ILE A 709 -9.09 -17.00 25.04
N ASP A 710 -8.31 -17.19 26.11
CA ASP A 710 -7.70 -18.49 26.43
C ASP A 710 -8.76 -19.58 26.69
N ALA A 711 -9.82 -19.24 27.45
CA ALA A 711 -10.94 -20.14 27.69
C ALA A 711 -11.69 -20.52 26.41
N TYR A 712 -11.85 -19.55 25.48
CA TYR A 712 -12.48 -19.80 24.18
C TYR A 712 -11.63 -20.71 23.30
N LEU A 713 -10.33 -20.47 23.21
CA LEU A 713 -9.41 -21.25 22.36
C LEU A 713 -9.14 -22.64 22.92
N ALA A 714 -9.27 -22.84 24.25
CA ALA A 714 -9.16 -24.14 24.89
C ALA A 714 -10.38 -25.04 24.68
N ARG A 715 -11.49 -24.49 24.23
CA ARG A 715 -12.74 -25.17 23.92
C ARG A 715 -12.65 -25.98 22.63
#